data_3361e963a62422e30e8b7074d1ea03ff
#
_entry.id   3361e963a62422e30e8b7074d1ea03ff
#
_cell.length_a   1.000
_cell.length_b   1.000
_cell.length_c   1.000
_cell.angle_alpha   90.00
_cell.angle_beta   90.00
_cell.angle_gamma   90.00
#
_symmetry.space_group_name_H-M   'P 1'
#
loop_
_entity.id
_entity.type
_entity.pdbx_description
1 polymer ?
#
loop_
_entity_poly.entity_id
_entity_poly.type
_entity_poly.pdbx_seq_one_letter_code
_entity_poly.pdbx_strand_id
1 'polypeptide(L)'
;MGFTAAVAQIVLLRELMVVFYGNEISIGLMLASWLAWTAVGSSLAGTLTARRLRPRRVVAAIQVLVAGAAPVTVLAVRAAKGLLQTVPGEVLGPGPMLFTSLAILGPLCLLSGALFTAGSQACATSKSASAEGASGSVYLWEAVGSSAGGLVAGVLLVRLWGSCEIACFLSLCNLASACGLTVSMRALRYAAIGLLAGVATLAAVLRAPGYIDRISQERFWRGQQLIATRNSVYGSLAVTGTEASRTVYENGVVLFTSPDAAAAEEAVHYALLEHPSPQRLLLIGGGINGSIAQALRHPSLRQVDYVELDPAILDLAREHFPGEWQTIQADPRVRVHVTDGRLFVKTTPCSFDVVIVNLPDPQNAQLNRFYTAEFFREVSRKLTSDGVLSLQLRSSEDYISPELAEFLRTVQQSLRTVFAEVRMIPGETVHFFAAQQAGILADGASELLARLRQRNLATRYVSEYFIPFRMMPDRTLDLETKIRTALAAPINRDFTPAAYYFDVALWSSQFNQNYRRFFRVLSGIPFEAALAAPGIALAVAVVAGRKQRRLQIAAGSCTASAGFTMIGLEMLLLLGFQSVYGYVYQQLALVIAGFMAGLAAGSWLATGRGSLRRTRQLAITQVLVAAAPLLLVALLQGAAQAGSTPALAACRAAFLVASVLSGMLGGFEFRSASAVFFQGAERLEGRRLGTLYALDLAGSCVGAVLFSTWFIPIFGFLKTALLMSLISMAPAVLASLASEADSAAAAIPPATALQRPAP
;
A
#
# COMPACT_ATOMS: atom_id res chain seq x y z
N MET A 1 -0.82 10.96 -21.23
CA MET A 1 0.38 10.42 -20.58
C MET A 1 0.09 10.16 -19.10
N GLY A 2 0.05 11.14 -18.21
CA GLY A 2 -0.20 10.94 -16.78
C GLY A 2 -1.51 10.19 -16.46
N PHE A 3 -2.61 10.50 -17.15
CA PHE A 3 -3.86 9.76 -17.01
C PHE A 3 -3.69 8.26 -17.25
N THR A 4 -3.02 7.88 -18.37
CA THR A 4 -2.76 6.48 -18.70
C THR A 4 -1.86 5.82 -17.66
N ALA A 5 -0.80 6.49 -17.22
CA ALA A 5 0.13 5.97 -16.23
C ALA A 5 -0.57 5.69 -14.88
N ALA A 6 -1.35 6.65 -14.37
CA ALA A 6 -2.06 6.50 -13.09
C ALA A 6 -3.12 5.40 -13.14
N VAL A 7 -3.95 5.35 -14.20
CA VAL A 7 -4.96 4.30 -14.35
C VAL A 7 -4.32 2.93 -14.50
N ALA A 8 -3.28 2.80 -15.35
CA ALA A 8 -2.57 1.55 -15.55
C ALA A 8 -1.88 1.07 -14.25
N GLN A 9 -1.28 1.99 -13.48
CA GLN A 9 -0.66 1.67 -12.20
C GLN A 9 -1.68 1.09 -11.20
N ILE A 10 -2.85 1.71 -11.06
CA ILE A 10 -3.91 1.24 -10.17
C ILE A 10 -4.39 -0.15 -10.57
N VAL A 11 -4.66 -0.36 -11.87
CA VAL A 11 -5.15 -1.65 -12.39
C VAL A 11 -4.10 -2.75 -12.22
N LEU A 12 -2.85 -2.47 -12.60
CA LEU A 12 -1.77 -3.47 -12.54
C LEU A 12 -1.35 -3.79 -11.11
N LEU A 13 -1.31 -2.82 -10.20
CA LEU A 13 -1.10 -3.08 -8.78
C LEU A 13 -2.18 -4.01 -8.23
N ARG A 14 -3.45 -3.77 -8.59
CA ARG A 14 -4.56 -4.61 -8.16
C ARG A 14 -4.46 -6.04 -8.70
N GLU A 15 -4.15 -6.22 -9.99
CA GLU A 15 -3.95 -7.55 -10.59
C GLU A 15 -2.75 -8.28 -9.96
N LEU A 16 -1.64 -7.57 -9.71
CA LEU A 16 -0.46 -8.13 -9.06
C LEU A 16 -0.71 -8.50 -7.59
N MET A 17 -1.57 -7.74 -6.87
CA MET A 17 -1.98 -8.12 -5.51
C MET A 17 -2.73 -9.46 -5.47
N VAL A 18 -3.51 -9.77 -6.52
CA VAL A 18 -4.18 -11.08 -6.65
C VAL A 18 -3.17 -12.22 -6.93
N VAL A 19 -2.08 -11.91 -7.63
CA VAL A 19 -1.01 -12.88 -7.91
C VAL A 19 -0.12 -13.12 -6.69
N PHE A 20 0.17 -12.05 -5.93
CA PHE A 20 1.04 -12.05 -4.76
C PHE A 20 0.23 -11.99 -3.48
N TYR A 21 0.91 -11.95 -2.34
CA TYR A 21 0.26 -12.00 -1.02
C TYR A 21 -0.48 -10.71 -0.61
N GLY A 22 -0.35 -9.62 -1.37
CA GLY A 22 -1.06 -8.36 -1.12
C GLY A 22 -0.64 -7.59 0.14
N ASN A 23 0.58 -7.81 0.64
CA ASN A 23 1.15 -7.03 1.75
C ASN A 23 1.92 -5.79 1.25
N GLU A 24 2.32 -4.90 2.18
CA GLU A 24 3.03 -3.66 1.84
C GLU A 24 4.38 -3.90 1.17
N ILE A 25 5.05 -5.03 1.47
CA ILE A 25 6.29 -5.41 0.77
C ILE A 25 6.01 -5.68 -0.69
N SER A 26 4.93 -6.43 -1.00
CA SER A 26 4.52 -6.69 -2.38
C SER A 26 4.24 -5.37 -3.11
N ILE A 27 3.48 -4.47 -2.49
CA ILE A 27 3.18 -3.14 -3.03
C ILE A 27 4.47 -2.34 -3.24
N GLY A 28 5.35 -2.32 -2.25
CA GLY A 28 6.64 -1.63 -2.34
C GLY A 28 7.55 -2.15 -3.46
N LEU A 29 7.65 -3.47 -3.62
CA LEU A 29 8.44 -4.09 -4.69
C LEU A 29 7.85 -3.83 -6.08
N MET A 30 6.52 -3.85 -6.21
CA MET A 30 5.82 -3.50 -7.45
C MET A 30 6.03 -2.04 -7.82
N LEU A 31 5.86 -1.11 -6.86
CA LEU A 31 6.10 0.31 -7.06
C LEU A 31 7.57 0.59 -7.41
N ALA A 32 8.51 -0.04 -6.72
CA ALA A 32 9.93 0.07 -7.03
C ALA A 32 10.24 -0.41 -8.45
N SER A 33 9.67 -1.54 -8.87
CA SER A 33 9.83 -2.06 -10.23
C SER A 33 9.25 -1.10 -11.27
N TRP A 34 8.08 -0.52 -11.00
CA TRP A 34 7.46 0.51 -11.85
C TRP A 34 8.37 1.74 -12.00
N LEU A 35 8.82 2.30 -10.88
CA LEU A 35 9.64 3.50 -10.83
C LEU A 35 11.02 3.28 -11.47
N ALA A 36 11.65 2.14 -11.20
CA ALA A 36 12.94 1.77 -11.79
C ALA A 36 12.88 1.75 -13.32
N TRP A 37 11.91 1.03 -13.91
CA TRP A 37 11.77 0.94 -15.35
C TRP A 37 11.36 2.27 -15.99
N THR A 38 10.54 3.06 -15.31
CA THR A 38 10.18 4.41 -15.77
C THR A 38 11.40 5.33 -15.78
N ALA A 39 12.27 5.26 -14.76
CA ALA A 39 13.54 6.00 -14.70
C ALA A 39 14.49 5.59 -15.84
N VAL A 40 14.65 4.28 -16.06
CA VAL A 40 15.46 3.74 -17.17
C VAL A 40 14.90 4.20 -18.52
N GLY A 41 13.58 4.12 -18.72
CA GLY A 41 12.93 4.56 -19.96
C GLY A 41 13.13 6.04 -20.24
N SER A 42 13.00 6.89 -19.23
CA SER A 42 13.26 8.32 -19.33
C SER A 42 14.71 8.63 -19.71
N SER A 43 15.66 7.94 -19.07
CA SER A 43 17.09 8.11 -19.32
C SER A 43 17.49 7.65 -20.73
N LEU A 44 17.02 6.47 -21.15
CA LEU A 44 17.30 5.90 -22.49
C LEU A 44 16.72 6.76 -23.61
N ALA A 45 15.49 7.24 -23.47
CA ALA A 45 14.87 8.11 -24.47
C ALA A 45 15.67 9.41 -24.66
N GLY A 46 16.28 9.95 -23.62
CA GLY A 46 17.17 11.10 -23.71
C GLY A 46 18.39 10.88 -24.62
N THR A 47 18.93 9.66 -24.66
CA THR A 47 20.05 9.29 -25.52
C THR A 47 19.62 8.97 -26.95
N LEU A 48 18.47 8.30 -27.13
CA LEU A 48 17.97 7.87 -28.45
C LEU A 48 17.43 9.05 -29.27
N THR A 49 16.73 9.97 -28.65
CA THR A 49 16.11 11.14 -29.31
C THR A 49 17.13 12.22 -29.72
N ALA A 50 18.38 12.17 -29.22
CA ALA A 50 19.49 12.98 -29.73
C ALA A 50 19.82 12.66 -31.23
N ARG A 51 19.32 11.54 -31.76
CA ARG A 51 19.47 11.14 -33.17
C ARG A 51 18.33 11.69 -34.02
N ARG A 52 18.46 12.90 -34.59
CA ARG A 52 17.69 13.56 -35.70
C ARG A 52 16.21 13.16 -35.96
N LEU A 53 15.51 12.44 -35.07
CA LEU A 53 14.11 12.08 -35.23
C LEU A 53 13.19 13.26 -34.87
N ARG A 54 12.10 13.46 -35.62
CA ARG A 54 11.09 14.49 -35.29
C ARG A 54 10.37 14.14 -33.97
N PRO A 55 10.50 14.93 -32.89
CA PRO A 55 10.04 14.54 -31.55
C PRO A 55 8.55 14.15 -31.50
N ARG A 56 7.68 14.86 -32.25
CA ARG A 56 6.24 14.54 -32.32
C ARG A 56 5.95 13.15 -32.90
N ARG A 57 6.77 12.65 -33.86
CA ARG A 57 6.63 11.29 -34.40
C ARG A 57 7.01 10.23 -33.36
N VAL A 58 8.05 10.53 -32.58
CA VAL A 58 8.50 9.65 -31.50
C VAL A 58 7.42 9.52 -30.43
N VAL A 59 6.82 10.64 -30.00
CA VAL A 59 5.70 10.64 -29.03
C VAL A 59 4.53 9.81 -29.55
N ALA A 60 4.09 10.03 -30.81
CA ALA A 60 2.99 9.29 -31.40
C ALA A 60 3.30 7.78 -31.50
N ALA A 61 4.53 7.40 -31.88
CA ALA A 61 4.95 5.99 -31.97
C ALA A 61 4.95 5.33 -30.58
N ILE A 62 5.47 6.01 -29.54
CA ILE A 62 5.45 5.48 -28.18
C ILE A 62 4.01 5.33 -27.69
N GLN A 63 3.10 6.25 -27.98
CA GLN A 63 1.69 6.12 -27.60
C GLN A 63 1.01 4.90 -28.24
N VAL A 64 1.32 4.60 -29.50
CA VAL A 64 0.83 3.38 -30.17
C VAL A 64 1.38 2.14 -29.47
N LEU A 65 2.67 2.13 -29.10
CA LEU A 65 3.27 1.02 -28.35
C LEU A 65 2.65 0.88 -26.95
N VAL A 66 2.40 1.97 -26.23
CA VAL A 66 1.69 1.96 -24.92
C VAL A 66 0.28 1.39 -25.07
N ALA A 67 -0.43 1.74 -26.15
CA ALA A 67 -1.77 1.22 -26.43
C ALA A 67 -1.76 -0.32 -26.59
N GLY A 68 -0.73 -0.88 -27.20
CA GLY A 68 -0.57 -2.35 -27.30
C GLY A 68 -0.05 -2.97 -26.01
N ALA A 69 0.88 -2.30 -25.32
CA ALA A 69 1.50 -2.84 -24.11
C ALA A 69 0.52 -2.97 -22.93
N ALA A 70 -0.42 -2.03 -22.76
CA ALA A 70 -1.32 -2.03 -21.61
C ALA A 70 -2.17 -3.32 -21.47
N PRO A 71 -2.92 -3.77 -22.49
CA PRO A 71 -3.67 -5.04 -22.38
C PRO A 71 -2.76 -6.27 -22.31
N VAL A 72 -1.62 -6.26 -23.02
CA VAL A 72 -0.65 -7.36 -22.95
C VAL A 72 -0.09 -7.51 -21.53
N THR A 73 0.21 -6.41 -20.85
CA THR A 73 0.71 -6.43 -19.48
C THR A 73 -0.33 -7.02 -18.51
N VAL A 74 -1.61 -6.67 -18.64
CA VAL A 74 -2.69 -7.25 -17.80
C VAL A 74 -2.77 -8.76 -18.00
N LEU A 75 -2.74 -9.23 -19.25
CA LEU A 75 -2.76 -10.66 -19.55
C LEU A 75 -1.50 -11.39 -19.07
N ALA A 76 -0.33 -10.74 -19.15
CA ALA A 76 0.92 -11.30 -18.63
C ALA A 76 0.90 -11.44 -17.10
N VAL A 77 0.32 -10.48 -16.36
CA VAL A 77 0.12 -10.58 -14.90
C VAL A 77 -0.74 -11.80 -14.58
N ARG A 78 -1.87 -11.99 -15.27
CA ARG A 78 -2.76 -13.12 -15.03
C ARG A 78 -2.14 -14.47 -15.41
N ALA A 79 -1.26 -14.49 -16.41
CA ALA A 79 -0.50 -15.68 -16.78
C ALA A 79 0.64 -16.01 -15.80
N ALA A 80 1.02 -15.09 -14.92
CA ALA A 80 2.20 -15.20 -14.06
C ALA A 80 2.19 -16.44 -13.16
N LYS A 81 1.06 -16.74 -12.48
CA LYS A 81 0.95 -17.95 -11.64
C LYS A 81 1.15 -19.24 -12.45
N GLY A 82 0.59 -19.30 -13.64
CA GLY A 82 0.80 -20.45 -14.54
C GLY A 82 2.26 -20.58 -15.01
N LEU A 83 2.94 -19.47 -15.29
CA LEU A 83 4.37 -19.46 -15.65
C LEU A 83 5.27 -19.86 -14.49
N LEU A 84 4.90 -19.47 -13.27
CA LEU A 84 5.60 -19.81 -12.02
C LEU A 84 5.23 -21.21 -11.50
N GLN A 85 4.32 -21.92 -12.17
CA GLN A 85 3.82 -23.26 -11.78
C GLN A 85 3.23 -23.29 -10.36
N THR A 86 2.62 -22.17 -9.91
CA THR A 86 1.97 -22.04 -8.62
C THR A 86 0.45 -22.15 -8.76
N VAL A 87 -0.22 -22.64 -7.71
CA VAL A 87 -1.67 -22.77 -7.67
C VAL A 87 -2.33 -21.53 -7.01
N PRO A 88 -3.61 -21.25 -7.34
CA PRO A 88 -4.37 -20.24 -6.59
C PRO A 88 -4.40 -20.58 -5.11
N GLY A 89 -4.23 -19.57 -4.25
CA GLY A 89 -4.07 -19.75 -2.80
C GLY A 89 -2.63 -19.93 -2.33
N GLU A 90 -1.73 -20.33 -3.21
CA GLU A 90 -0.30 -20.43 -2.88
C GLU A 90 0.33 -19.03 -2.85
N VAL A 91 1.13 -18.80 -1.80
CA VAL A 91 1.80 -17.53 -1.55
C VAL A 91 3.21 -17.57 -2.14
N LEU A 92 3.62 -16.49 -2.80
CA LEU A 92 4.94 -16.35 -3.42
C LEU A 92 5.89 -15.60 -2.50
N GLY A 93 7.16 -16.00 -2.49
CA GLY A 93 8.21 -15.29 -1.73
C GLY A 93 8.65 -13.97 -2.38
N PRO A 94 9.39 -13.10 -1.64
CA PRO A 94 9.79 -11.77 -2.11
C PRO A 94 10.61 -11.78 -3.40
N GLY A 95 11.49 -12.76 -3.60
CA GLY A 95 12.32 -12.88 -4.81
C GLY A 95 11.51 -13.10 -6.09
N PRO A 96 10.70 -14.17 -6.19
CA PRO A 96 9.79 -14.37 -7.31
C PRO A 96 8.87 -13.16 -7.56
N MET A 97 8.37 -12.50 -6.51
CA MET A 97 7.57 -11.26 -6.65
C MET A 97 8.33 -10.16 -7.36
N LEU A 98 9.57 -9.88 -6.93
CA LEU A 98 10.41 -8.83 -7.52
C LEU A 98 10.73 -9.14 -8.99
N PHE A 99 11.21 -10.36 -9.29
CA PHE A 99 11.58 -10.73 -10.65
C PHE A 99 10.39 -10.73 -11.61
N THR A 100 9.24 -11.24 -11.16
CA THR A 100 8.00 -11.23 -11.94
C THR A 100 7.51 -9.81 -12.18
N SER A 101 7.53 -8.94 -11.17
CA SER A 101 7.16 -7.53 -11.30
C SER A 101 8.09 -6.80 -12.27
N LEU A 102 9.40 -7.00 -12.16
CA LEU A 102 10.37 -6.41 -13.09
C LEU A 102 10.14 -6.90 -14.54
N ALA A 103 9.95 -8.20 -14.75
CA ALA A 103 9.76 -8.75 -16.07
C ALA A 103 8.47 -8.26 -16.75
N ILE A 104 7.35 -8.25 -16.03
CA ILE A 104 6.03 -7.95 -16.59
C ILE A 104 5.81 -6.45 -16.75
N LEU A 105 6.20 -5.62 -15.75
CA LEU A 105 5.99 -4.19 -15.80
C LEU A 105 6.97 -3.46 -16.72
N GLY A 106 8.14 -4.08 -17.00
CA GLY A 106 9.23 -3.48 -17.75
C GLY A 106 8.82 -2.80 -19.04
N PRO A 107 8.19 -3.48 -20.00
CA PRO A 107 7.84 -2.90 -21.29
C PRO A 107 6.96 -1.65 -21.19
N LEU A 108 5.90 -1.71 -20.39
CA LEU A 108 4.97 -0.58 -20.22
C LEU A 108 5.63 0.60 -19.54
N CYS A 109 6.39 0.35 -18.45
CA CYS A 109 7.03 1.40 -17.66
C CYS A 109 8.18 2.07 -18.40
N LEU A 110 8.97 1.30 -19.18
CA LEU A 110 9.98 1.88 -20.08
C LEU A 110 9.35 2.86 -21.08
N LEU A 111 8.24 2.47 -21.69
CA LEU A 111 7.52 3.33 -22.62
C LEU A 111 6.94 4.58 -21.94
N SER A 112 6.41 4.45 -20.72
CA SER A 112 5.92 5.60 -19.92
C SER A 112 7.03 6.60 -19.64
N GLY A 113 8.19 6.15 -19.17
CA GLY A 113 9.35 7.03 -18.94
C GLY A 113 9.88 7.68 -20.21
N ALA A 114 9.96 6.90 -21.30
CA ALA A 114 10.36 7.41 -22.61
C ALA A 114 9.41 8.49 -23.14
N LEU A 115 8.11 8.34 -22.86
CA LEU A 115 7.07 9.29 -23.28
C LEU A 115 7.24 10.66 -22.61
N PHE A 116 7.64 10.69 -21.31
CA PHE A 116 7.95 11.95 -20.62
C PHE A 116 9.08 12.73 -21.30
N THR A 117 10.19 12.07 -21.56
CA THR A 117 11.37 12.69 -22.18
C THR A 117 11.09 13.14 -23.61
N ALA A 118 10.43 12.29 -24.42
CA ALA A 118 10.05 12.63 -25.79
C ALA A 118 9.02 13.78 -25.83
N GLY A 119 8.07 13.81 -24.88
CA GLY A 119 7.10 14.89 -24.70
C GLY A 119 7.76 16.21 -24.36
N SER A 120 8.73 16.19 -23.43
CA SER A 120 9.53 17.37 -23.05
C SER A 120 10.30 17.94 -24.23
N GLN A 121 10.90 17.10 -25.06
CA GLN A 121 11.61 17.53 -26.29
C GLN A 121 10.62 18.07 -27.34
N ALA A 122 9.47 17.44 -27.52
CA ALA A 122 8.46 17.93 -28.46
C ALA A 122 7.92 19.30 -28.06
N CYS A 123 7.76 19.54 -26.75
CA CYS A 123 7.33 20.82 -26.20
C CYS A 123 8.40 21.91 -26.43
N ALA A 124 9.67 21.58 -26.15
CA ALA A 124 10.80 22.51 -26.33
C ALA A 124 10.97 22.94 -27.79
N THR A 125 10.87 22.02 -28.75
CA THR A 125 11.00 22.34 -30.18
C THR A 125 9.82 23.10 -30.75
N SER A 126 8.61 22.98 -30.17
CA SER A 126 7.39 23.58 -30.69
C SER A 126 7.22 25.05 -30.29
N LYS A 127 7.68 25.45 -29.11
CA LYS A 127 7.40 26.78 -28.51
C LYS A 127 8.63 27.68 -28.41
N SER A 128 9.78 27.29 -28.92
CA SER A 128 11.07 27.94 -28.62
C SER A 128 11.30 28.13 -27.12
N ALA A 129 10.69 27.25 -26.33
CA ALA A 129 10.76 27.29 -24.88
C ALA A 129 12.12 26.80 -24.40
N SER A 130 12.63 27.37 -23.31
CA SER A 130 13.81 26.85 -22.65
C SER A 130 13.60 25.39 -22.20
N ALA A 131 14.70 24.62 -22.02
CA ALA A 131 14.65 23.25 -21.53
C ALA A 131 13.90 23.14 -20.18
N GLU A 132 14.13 24.14 -19.31
CA GLU A 132 13.44 24.32 -18.04
C GLU A 132 11.92 24.43 -18.22
N GLY A 133 11.48 25.34 -19.08
CA GLY A 133 10.05 25.59 -19.34
C GLY A 133 9.34 24.39 -19.95
N ALA A 134 10.03 23.64 -20.81
CA ALA A 134 9.48 22.45 -21.47
C ALA A 134 9.32 21.29 -20.46
N SER A 135 10.34 20.95 -19.67
CA SER A 135 10.29 19.87 -18.68
C SER A 135 9.25 20.16 -17.60
N GLY A 136 9.25 21.37 -17.03
CA GLY A 136 8.28 21.76 -16.01
C GLY A 136 6.83 21.82 -16.54
N SER A 137 6.60 22.17 -17.81
CA SER A 137 5.26 22.14 -18.40
C SER A 137 4.77 20.72 -18.62
N VAL A 138 5.63 19.80 -19.06
CA VAL A 138 5.24 18.39 -19.24
C VAL A 138 4.96 17.74 -17.89
N TYR A 139 5.78 18.01 -16.87
CA TYR A 139 5.55 17.53 -15.51
C TYR A 139 4.21 18.02 -14.93
N LEU A 140 3.89 19.31 -15.12
CA LEU A 140 2.60 19.89 -14.74
C LEU A 140 1.43 19.12 -15.36
N TRP A 141 1.44 18.98 -16.70
CA TRP A 141 0.34 18.31 -17.41
C TRP A 141 0.29 16.81 -17.14
N GLU A 142 1.41 16.19 -16.86
CA GLU A 142 1.46 14.80 -16.38
C GLU A 142 0.77 14.65 -15.02
N ALA A 143 1.10 15.54 -14.05
CA ALA A 143 0.47 15.55 -12.74
C ALA A 143 -1.03 15.83 -12.80
N VAL A 144 -1.49 16.77 -13.65
CA VAL A 144 -2.93 17.00 -13.91
C VAL A 144 -3.61 15.75 -14.46
N GLY A 145 -2.97 15.13 -15.46
CA GLY A 145 -3.48 13.87 -16.03
C GLY A 145 -3.53 12.74 -15.02
N SER A 146 -2.50 12.59 -14.19
CA SER A 146 -2.42 11.56 -13.14
C SER A 146 -3.48 11.77 -12.06
N SER A 147 -3.72 13.02 -11.64
CA SER A 147 -4.80 13.36 -10.70
C SER A 147 -6.17 12.97 -11.26
N ALA A 148 -6.46 13.36 -12.51
CA ALA A 148 -7.71 12.99 -13.18
C ALA A 148 -7.83 11.46 -13.35
N GLY A 149 -6.74 10.79 -13.75
CA GLY A 149 -6.69 9.35 -13.92
C GLY A 149 -6.91 8.58 -12.62
N GLY A 150 -6.24 8.99 -11.54
CA GLY A 150 -6.40 8.41 -10.22
C GLY A 150 -7.83 8.55 -9.69
N LEU A 151 -8.43 9.74 -9.82
CA LEU A 151 -9.81 9.99 -9.43
C LEU A 151 -10.81 9.14 -10.23
N VAL A 152 -10.70 9.16 -11.55
CA VAL A 152 -11.60 8.42 -12.46
C VAL A 152 -11.44 6.92 -12.26
N ALA A 153 -10.21 6.42 -12.13
CA ALA A 153 -9.97 5.00 -11.86
C ALA A 153 -10.57 4.57 -10.51
N GLY A 154 -10.26 5.31 -9.45
CA GLY A 154 -10.67 4.94 -8.09
C GLY A 154 -12.18 5.06 -7.84
N VAL A 155 -12.86 6.05 -8.43
CA VAL A 155 -14.28 6.29 -8.18
C VAL A 155 -15.18 5.54 -9.19
N LEU A 156 -14.76 5.44 -10.45
CA LEU A 156 -15.62 5.01 -11.55
C LEU A 156 -15.15 3.73 -12.23
N LEU A 157 -13.94 3.71 -12.81
CA LEU A 157 -13.54 2.62 -13.72
C LEU A 157 -13.48 1.26 -13.03
N VAL A 158 -12.84 1.18 -11.86
CA VAL A 158 -12.68 -0.07 -11.11
C VAL A 158 -14.01 -0.67 -10.64
N ARG A 159 -15.07 0.16 -10.53
CA ARG A 159 -16.41 -0.30 -10.15
C ARG A 159 -17.23 -0.83 -11.33
N LEU A 160 -17.04 -0.22 -12.49
CA LEU A 160 -17.89 -0.48 -13.66
C LEU A 160 -17.27 -1.53 -14.59
N TRP A 161 -15.95 -1.61 -14.65
CA TRP A 161 -15.23 -2.38 -15.66
C TRP A 161 -14.19 -3.32 -15.06
N GLY A 162 -13.98 -4.45 -15.73
CA GLY A 162 -12.86 -5.35 -15.48
C GLY A 162 -11.52 -4.78 -15.96
N SER A 163 -10.43 -5.36 -15.49
CA SER A 163 -9.08 -4.88 -15.81
C SER A 163 -8.76 -4.91 -17.31
N CYS A 164 -9.26 -5.90 -18.04
CA CYS A 164 -9.09 -5.97 -19.50
C CYS A 164 -9.88 -4.87 -20.22
N GLU A 165 -11.09 -4.54 -19.76
CA GLU A 165 -11.90 -3.45 -20.31
C GLU A 165 -11.25 -2.10 -20.09
N ILE A 166 -10.71 -1.87 -18.90
CA ILE A 166 -9.95 -0.64 -18.58
C ILE A 166 -8.70 -0.55 -19.45
N ALA A 167 -7.96 -1.64 -19.63
CA ALA A 167 -6.78 -1.67 -20.50
C ALA A 167 -7.13 -1.35 -21.96
N CYS A 168 -8.25 -1.85 -22.48
CA CYS A 168 -8.76 -1.51 -23.81
C CYS A 168 -9.15 -0.03 -23.91
N PHE A 169 -9.80 0.52 -22.88
CA PHE A 169 -10.10 1.94 -22.81
C PHE A 169 -8.83 2.81 -22.85
N LEU A 170 -7.78 2.44 -22.11
CA LEU A 170 -6.49 3.10 -22.16
C LEU A 170 -5.85 3.01 -23.55
N SER A 171 -5.97 1.86 -24.23
CA SER A 171 -5.50 1.68 -25.59
C SER A 171 -6.18 2.66 -26.55
N LEU A 172 -7.52 2.80 -26.46
CA LEU A 172 -8.28 3.74 -27.28
C LEU A 172 -7.87 5.21 -26.99
N CYS A 173 -7.68 5.59 -25.72
CA CYS A 173 -7.22 6.92 -25.36
C CYS A 173 -5.85 7.26 -25.95
N ASN A 174 -4.89 6.31 -25.87
CA ASN A 174 -3.54 6.52 -26.42
C ASN A 174 -3.54 6.56 -27.95
N LEU A 175 -4.33 5.71 -28.61
CA LEU A 175 -4.48 5.74 -30.08
C LEU A 175 -5.12 7.05 -30.54
N ALA A 176 -6.17 7.53 -29.86
CA ALA A 176 -6.81 8.82 -30.15
C ALA A 176 -5.81 9.98 -30.00
N SER A 177 -4.98 9.95 -28.96
CA SER A 177 -3.92 10.95 -28.75
C SER A 177 -2.85 10.87 -29.85
N ALA A 178 -2.42 9.67 -30.26
CA ALA A 178 -1.49 9.47 -31.36
C ALA A 178 -2.05 9.99 -32.69
N CYS A 179 -3.35 9.77 -32.95
CA CYS A 179 -4.04 10.31 -34.13
C CYS A 179 -4.01 11.86 -34.12
N GLY A 180 -4.30 12.48 -32.98
CA GLY A 180 -4.28 13.96 -32.84
C GLY A 180 -2.90 14.55 -33.11
N LEU A 181 -1.82 13.89 -32.66
CA LEU A 181 -0.44 14.32 -32.91
C LEU A 181 0.00 14.16 -34.37
N THR A 182 -0.61 13.27 -35.12
CA THR A 182 -0.24 12.92 -36.50
C THR A 182 -1.11 13.58 -37.57
N VAL A 183 -1.99 14.51 -37.20
CA VAL A 183 -2.90 15.21 -38.13
C VAL A 183 -2.17 15.80 -39.34
N SER A 184 -0.94 16.28 -39.19
CA SER A 184 -0.10 16.83 -40.27
C SER A 184 0.63 15.76 -41.11
N MET A 185 0.52 14.46 -40.78
CA MET A 185 1.26 13.35 -41.40
C MET A 185 0.29 12.30 -41.97
N ARG A 186 -0.11 12.49 -43.23
CA ARG A 186 -1.20 11.70 -43.87
C ARG A 186 -1.10 10.19 -43.66
N ALA A 187 0.03 9.56 -43.95
CA ALA A 187 0.18 8.09 -43.87
C ALA A 187 0.06 7.57 -42.43
N LEU A 188 0.73 8.21 -41.46
CA LEU A 188 0.70 7.79 -40.06
C LEU A 188 -0.68 8.04 -39.43
N ARG A 189 -1.36 9.14 -39.84
CA ARG A 189 -2.73 9.45 -39.43
C ARG A 189 -3.71 8.36 -39.87
N TYR A 190 -3.66 7.93 -41.14
CA TYR A 190 -4.57 6.87 -41.65
C TYR A 190 -4.29 5.53 -40.94
N ALA A 191 -3.03 5.19 -40.72
CA ALA A 191 -2.67 3.97 -39.96
C ALA A 191 -3.21 4.02 -38.51
N ALA A 192 -3.03 5.16 -37.82
CA ALA A 192 -3.51 5.34 -36.44
C ALA A 192 -5.06 5.35 -36.39
N ILE A 193 -5.75 6.01 -37.32
CA ILE A 193 -7.21 5.99 -37.43
C ILE A 193 -7.71 4.56 -37.70
N GLY A 194 -7.07 3.84 -38.65
CA GLY A 194 -7.43 2.45 -38.97
C GLY A 194 -7.27 1.53 -37.75
N LEU A 195 -6.17 1.69 -37.00
CA LEU A 195 -5.93 0.91 -35.77
C LEU A 195 -6.94 1.28 -34.67
N LEU A 196 -7.24 2.58 -34.48
CA LEU A 196 -8.25 3.04 -33.55
C LEU A 196 -9.63 2.47 -33.90
N ALA A 197 -10.04 2.58 -35.17
CA ALA A 197 -11.30 2.03 -35.66
C ALA A 197 -11.35 0.51 -35.51
N GLY A 198 -10.26 -0.19 -35.83
CA GLY A 198 -10.14 -1.63 -35.67
C GLY A 198 -10.29 -2.10 -34.23
N VAL A 199 -9.58 -1.46 -33.30
CA VAL A 199 -9.69 -1.78 -31.85
C VAL A 199 -11.08 -1.43 -31.33
N ALA A 200 -11.64 -0.28 -31.72
CA ALA A 200 -12.99 0.11 -31.28
C ALA A 200 -14.05 -0.86 -31.82
N THR A 201 -13.95 -1.28 -33.10
CA THR A 201 -14.86 -2.25 -33.71
C THR A 201 -14.73 -3.61 -33.02
N LEU A 202 -13.50 -4.08 -32.77
CA LEU A 202 -13.25 -5.33 -32.07
C LEU A 202 -13.84 -5.31 -30.64
N ALA A 203 -13.63 -4.22 -29.91
CA ALA A 203 -14.17 -4.05 -28.57
C ALA A 203 -15.71 -4.00 -28.54
N ALA A 204 -16.32 -3.27 -29.49
CA ALA A 204 -17.77 -3.06 -29.53
C ALA A 204 -18.54 -4.28 -30.07
N VAL A 205 -18.09 -4.85 -31.20
CA VAL A 205 -18.82 -5.91 -31.91
C VAL A 205 -18.65 -7.27 -31.23
N LEU A 206 -17.43 -7.60 -30.85
CA LEU A 206 -17.13 -8.92 -30.27
C LEU A 206 -17.30 -8.99 -28.74
N ARG A 207 -17.58 -7.88 -28.07
CA ARG A 207 -17.47 -7.82 -26.60
C ARG A 207 -16.17 -8.45 -26.09
N ALA A 208 -15.12 -8.36 -26.92
CA ALA A 208 -13.84 -9.04 -26.75
C ALA A 208 -13.18 -8.81 -25.37
N PRO A 209 -13.20 -7.59 -24.79
CA PRO A 209 -12.59 -7.38 -23.49
C PRO A 209 -13.21 -8.24 -22.39
N GLY A 210 -14.54 -8.34 -22.32
CA GLY A 210 -15.22 -9.17 -21.33
C GLY A 210 -15.00 -10.68 -21.58
N TYR A 211 -14.96 -11.11 -22.84
CA TYR A 211 -14.65 -12.50 -23.20
C TYR A 211 -13.21 -12.88 -22.83
N ILE A 212 -12.25 -11.99 -23.13
CA ILE A 212 -10.83 -12.18 -22.78
C ILE A 212 -10.67 -12.16 -21.24
N ASP A 213 -11.40 -11.27 -20.56
CA ASP A 213 -11.39 -11.20 -19.11
C ASP A 213 -11.83 -12.54 -18.50
N ARG A 214 -12.95 -13.08 -18.97
CA ARG A 214 -13.48 -14.37 -18.52
C ARG A 214 -12.49 -15.52 -18.77
N ILE A 215 -11.97 -15.69 -19.98
CA ILE A 215 -11.01 -16.75 -20.29
C ILE A 215 -9.74 -16.63 -19.46
N SER A 216 -9.24 -15.40 -19.26
CA SER A 216 -8.03 -15.18 -18.48
C SER A 216 -8.26 -15.48 -16.98
N GLN A 217 -9.45 -15.22 -16.45
CA GLN A 217 -9.85 -15.61 -15.10
C GLN A 217 -9.97 -17.14 -14.98
N GLU A 218 -10.65 -17.81 -15.90
CA GLU A 218 -10.76 -19.27 -15.91
C GLU A 218 -9.36 -19.95 -15.98
N ARG A 219 -8.43 -19.36 -16.72
CA ARG A 219 -7.04 -19.85 -16.78
C ARG A 219 -6.27 -19.58 -15.48
N PHE A 220 -6.47 -18.44 -14.85
CA PHE A 220 -5.86 -18.11 -13.56
C PHE A 220 -6.28 -19.09 -12.47
N TRP A 221 -7.58 -19.48 -12.44
CA TRP A 221 -8.14 -20.44 -11.49
C TRP A 221 -8.05 -21.90 -11.97
N ARG A 222 -7.16 -22.18 -12.92
CA ARG A 222 -6.98 -23.54 -13.46
C ARG A 222 -6.63 -24.53 -12.34
N GLY A 223 -7.37 -25.65 -12.30
CA GLY A 223 -7.26 -26.68 -11.24
C GLY A 223 -8.29 -26.51 -10.13
N GLN A 224 -9.03 -25.41 -10.12
CA GLN A 224 -10.18 -25.21 -9.25
C GLN A 224 -11.42 -24.87 -10.09
N GLN A 225 -12.57 -25.31 -9.67
CA GLN A 225 -13.81 -24.96 -10.34
C GLN A 225 -14.23 -23.56 -9.94
N LEU A 226 -13.98 -22.57 -10.80
CA LEU A 226 -14.40 -21.19 -10.58
C LEU A 226 -15.93 -21.09 -10.74
N ILE A 227 -16.61 -20.62 -9.70
CA ILE A 227 -18.05 -20.42 -9.65
C ILE A 227 -18.41 -18.97 -9.96
N ALA A 228 -17.75 -18.03 -9.27
CA ALA A 228 -18.00 -16.61 -9.42
C ALA A 228 -16.75 -15.78 -9.13
N THR A 229 -16.67 -14.62 -9.77
CA THR A 229 -15.70 -13.57 -9.42
C THR A 229 -16.43 -12.25 -9.23
N ARG A 230 -16.06 -11.50 -8.21
CA ARG A 230 -16.61 -10.18 -7.93
C ARG A 230 -15.52 -9.22 -7.50
N ASN A 231 -15.43 -8.10 -8.18
CA ASN A 231 -14.55 -7.02 -7.77
C ASN A 231 -15.29 -6.10 -6.82
N SER A 232 -14.75 -5.92 -5.62
CA SER A 232 -15.21 -4.91 -4.68
C SER A 232 -14.23 -3.73 -4.63
N VAL A 233 -14.58 -2.72 -3.86
CA VAL A 233 -13.67 -1.61 -3.55
C VAL A 233 -12.55 -2.04 -2.59
N TYR A 234 -12.69 -3.17 -1.92
CA TYR A 234 -11.73 -3.68 -0.94
C TYR A 234 -10.76 -4.70 -1.55
N GLY A 235 -11.22 -5.47 -2.51
CA GLY A 235 -10.41 -6.50 -3.13
C GLY A 235 -11.09 -7.20 -4.31
N SER A 236 -10.41 -8.19 -4.85
CA SER A 236 -10.97 -9.12 -5.83
C SER A 236 -11.40 -10.38 -5.11
N LEU A 237 -12.69 -10.68 -5.16
CA LEU A 237 -13.29 -11.86 -4.56
C LEU A 237 -13.48 -12.94 -5.62
N ALA A 238 -13.22 -14.20 -5.26
CA ALA A 238 -13.52 -15.36 -6.10
C ALA A 238 -14.13 -16.48 -5.26
N VAL A 239 -15.12 -17.15 -5.80
CA VAL A 239 -15.72 -18.34 -5.22
C VAL A 239 -15.36 -19.53 -6.09
N THR A 240 -14.75 -20.53 -5.49
CA THR A 240 -14.38 -21.80 -6.17
C THR A 240 -14.97 -22.98 -5.41
N GLY A 241 -15.02 -24.13 -6.04
CA GLY A 241 -15.43 -25.37 -5.38
C GLY A 241 -16.56 -26.09 -6.07
N THR A 242 -17.22 -26.98 -5.34
CA THR A 242 -18.35 -27.81 -5.78
C THR A 242 -19.62 -27.44 -5.00
N GLU A 243 -20.72 -28.13 -5.26
CA GLU A 243 -21.92 -27.99 -4.46
C GLU A 243 -21.71 -28.40 -2.98
N ALA A 244 -20.79 -29.35 -2.74
CA ALA A 244 -20.50 -29.87 -1.41
C ALA A 244 -19.57 -28.99 -0.58
N SER A 245 -18.67 -28.23 -1.20
CA SER A 245 -17.71 -27.37 -0.51
C SER A 245 -17.30 -26.20 -1.40
N ARG A 246 -17.41 -25.00 -0.87
CA ARG A 246 -17.05 -23.75 -1.57
C ARG A 246 -16.04 -22.97 -0.77
N THR A 247 -15.03 -22.46 -1.46
CA THR A 247 -13.99 -21.62 -0.86
C THR A 247 -14.08 -20.21 -1.44
N VAL A 248 -14.05 -19.22 -0.57
CA VAL A 248 -13.97 -17.82 -0.94
C VAL A 248 -12.52 -17.36 -0.81
N TYR A 249 -12.06 -16.71 -1.86
CA TYR A 249 -10.73 -16.07 -1.90
C TYR A 249 -10.90 -14.55 -1.94
N GLU A 250 -10.06 -13.85 -1.21
CA GLU A 250 -9.87 -12.42 -1.31
C GLU A 250 -8.45 -12.13 -1.77
N ASN A 251 -8.30 -11.39 -2.87
CA ASN A 251 -6.99 -11.09 -3.47
C ASN A 251 -6.11 -12.34 -3.70
N GLY A 252 -6.74 -13.47 -4.06
CA GLY A 252 -6.05 -14.73 -4.33
C GLY A 252 -5.62 -15.54 -3.10
N VAL A 253 -5.97 -15.10 -1.89
CA VAL A 253 -5.75 -15.81 -0.61
C VAL A 253 -7.07 -16.35 -0.10
N VAL A 254 -7.06 -17.54 0.49
CA VAL A 254 -8.25 -18.16 1.10
C VAL A 254 -8.75 -17.27 2.23
N LEU A 255 -10.01 -16.84 2.14
CA LEU A 255 -10.71 -16.11 3.20
C LEU A 255 -11.42 -17.10 4.13
N PHE A 256 -12.23 -17.98 3.57
CA PHE A 256 -12.88 -19.09 4.29
C PHE A 256 -13.35 -20.18 3.33
N THR A 257 -13.60 -21.36 3.88
CA THR A 257 -14.29 -22.47 3.21
C THR A 257 -15.58 -22.77 3.95
N SER A 258 -16.64 -23.14 3.25
CA SER A 258 -17.88 -23.63 3.85
C SER A 258 -18.40 -24.86 3.07
N PRO A 259 -18.79 -25.92 3.81
CA PRO A 259 -18.74 -26.09 5.26
C PRO A 259 -17.33 -26.38 5.78
N ASP A 260 -16.95 -25.70 6.88
CA ASP A 260 -15.78 -26.01 7.69
C ASP A 260 -16.21 -25.96 9.17
N ALA A 261 -16.59 -27.13 9.68
CA ALA A 261 -17.10 -27.23 11.04
C ALA A 261 -16.00 -26.94 12.10
N ALA A 262 -14.74 -27.26 11.83
CA ALA A 262 -13.65 -26.99 12.75
C ALA A 262 -13.43 -25.49 12.92
N ALA A 263 -13.23 -24.77 11.82
CA ALA A 263 -13.04 -23.33 11.85
C ALA A 263 -14.27 -22.60 12.41
N ALA A 264 -15.47 -23.04 12.07
CA ALA A 264 -16.72 -22.43 12.57
C ALA A 264 -16.89 -22.60 14.09
N GLU A 265 -16.60 -23.80 14.62
CA GLU A 265 -16.70 -24.08 16.06
C GLU A 265 -15.61 -23.37 16.86
N GLU A 266 -14.35 -23.44 16.40
CA GLU A 266 -13.21 -22.84 17.10
C GLU A 266 -13.33 -21.32 17.15
N ALA A 267 -13.84 -20.70 16.10
CA ALA A 267 -13.99 -19.25 16.03
C ALA A 267 -14.83 -18.65 17.18
N VAL A 268 -15.79 -19.43 17.72
CA VAL A 268 -16.77 -18.87 18.66
C VAL A 268 -16.89 -19.63 19.98
N HIS A 269 -16.80 -20.96 19.98
CA HIS A 269 -17.11 -21.72 21.19
C HIS A 269 -16.09 -21.50 22.30
N TYR A 270 -14.77 -21.50 22.01
CA TYR A 270 -13.78 -21.22 23.04
C TYR A 270 -14.03 -19.87 23.72
N ALA A 271 -14.25 -18.80 22.93
CA ALA A 271 -14.49 -17.48 23.46
C ALA A 271 -15.77 -17.40 24.32
N LEU A 272 -16.87 -18.02 23.82
CA LEU A 272 -18.14 -18.03 24.54
C LEU A 272 -18.10 -18.91 25.80
N LEU A 273 -17.28 -19.95 25.81
CA LEU A 273 -17.08 -20.82 26.99
C LEU A 273 -16.19 -20.16 28.05
N GLU A 274 -15.29 -19.24 27.67
CA GLU A 274 -14.51 -18.46 28.65
C GLU A 274 -15.39 -17.55 29.51
N HIS A 275 -16.53 -17.07 28.99
CA HIS A 275 -17.48 -16.27 29.77
C HIS A 275 -18.57 -17.15 30.41
N PRO A 276 -18.92 -16.94 31.71
CA PRO A 276 -19.87 -17.80 32.41
C PRO A 276 -21.29 -17.78 31.82
N SER A 277 -21.80 -16.66 31.35
CA SER A 277 -23.15 -16.55 30.75
C SER A 277 -23.24 -15.39 29.76
N PRO A 278 -22.65 -15.53 28.54
CA PRO A 278 -22.64 -14.45 27.55
C PRO A 278 -24.03 -14.19 27.00
N GLN A 279 -24.46 -12.93 26.98
CA GLN A 279 -25.75 -12.49 26.43
C GLN A 279 -25.56 -11.67 25.15
N ARG A 280 -24.48 -10.89 25.04
CA ARG A 280 -24.20 -10.01 23.90
C ARG A 280 -22.84 -10.32 23.33
N LEU A 281 -22.85 -10.77 22.07
CA LEU A 281 -21.66 -11.06 21.29
C LEU A 281 -21.43 -9.99 20.23
N LEU A 282 -20.21 -9.45 20.14
CA LEU A 282 -19.72 -8.74 18.97
C LEU A 282 -18.77 -9.64 18.18
N LEU A 283 -19.12 -9.94 16.92
CA LEU A 283 -18.27 -10.69 16.00
C LEU A 283 -17.77 -9.76 14.89
N ILE A 284 -16.45 -9.55 14.80
CA ILE A 284 -15.80 -8.73 13.79
C ILE A 284 -15.19 -9.65 12.75
N GLY A 285 -15.77 -9.68 11.54
CA GLY A 285 -15.36 -10.55 10.44
C GLY A 285 -15.77 -12.01 10.60
N GLY A 286 -15.57 -12.81 9.55
CA GLY A 286 -15.64 -14.27 9.54
C GLY A 286 -17.01 -14.88 9.89
N GLY A 287 -18.11 -14.13 9.81
CA GLY A 287 -19.42 -14.63 10.23
C GLY A 287 -20.09 -15.62 9.27
N ILE A 288 -19.65 -15.68 8.03
CA ILE A 288 -20.32 -16.43 6.95
C ILE A 288 -19.85 -17.89 6.87
N ASN A 289 -18.72 -18.23 7.47
CA ASN A 289 -18.19 -19.60 7.47
C ASN A 289 -18.97 -20.61 8.32
N GLY A 290 -20.11 -20.22 8.89
CA GLY A 290 -20.92 -21.03 9.81
C GLY A 290 -20.74 -20.66 11.29
N SER A 291 -19.81 -19.78 11.65
CA SER A 291 -19.52 -19.42 13.05
C SER A 291 -20.73 -18.76 13.75
N ILE A 292 -21.53 -17.96 13.06
CA ILE A 292 -22.77 -17.39 13.63
C ILE A 292 -23.76 -18.50 14.01
N ALA A 293 -23.93 -19.51 13.15
CA ALA A 293 -24.78 -20.66 13.45
C ALA A 293 -24.31 -21.39 14.71
N GLN A 294 -23.00 -21.54 14.89
CA GLN A 294 -22.42 -22.15 16.10
C GLN A 294 -22.63 -21.25 17.34
N ALA A 295 -22.44 -19.94 17.21
CA ALA A 295 -22.67 -19.01 18.32
C ALA A 295 -24.13 -19.04 18.81
N LEU A 296 -25.11 -19.10 17.90
CA LEU A 296 -26.56 -19.15 18.20
C LEU A 296 -26.99 -20.41 18.98
N ARG A 297 -26.14 -21.44 19.04
CA ARG A 297 -26.38 -22.65 19.86
C ARG A 297 -26.20 -22.39 21.35
N HIS A 298 -25.54 -21.29 21.74
CA HIS A 298 -25.45 -20.91 23.15
C HIS A 298 -26.78 -20.34 23.64
N PRO A 299 -27.44 -20.99 24.62
CA PRO A 299 -28.79 -20.61 25.03
C PRO A 299 -28.88 -19.28 25.74
N SER A 300 -27.77 -18.82 26.32
CA SER A 300 -27.68 -17.51 26.99
C SER A 300 -27.64 -16.34 26.03
N LEU A 301 -27.22 -16.52 24.75
CA LEU A 301 -27.08 -15.43 23.79
C LEU A 301 -28.40 -14.83 23.39
N ARG A 302 -28.54 -13.52 23.60
CA ARG A 302 -29.71 -12.71 23.26
C ARG A 302 -29.48 -11.83 22.04
N GLN A 303 -28.21 -11.46 21.79
CA GLN A 303 -27.84 -10.58 20.69
C GLN A 303 -26.46 -10.94 20.13
N VAL A 304 -26.36 -10.97 18.81
CA VAL A 304 -25.13 -11.14 18.05
C VAL A 304 -25.03 -9.98 17.07
N ASP A 305 -24.10 -9.07 17.31
CA ASP A 305 -23.75 -8.00 16.37
C ASP A 305 -22.61 -8.48 15.49
N TYR A 306 -22.93 -8.76 14.22
CA TYR A 306 -21.94 -9.16 13.20
C TYR A 306 -21.54 -7.96 12.36
N VAL A 307 -20.25 -7.66 12.35
CA VAL A 307 -19.69 -6.54 11.61
C VAL A 307 -18.85 -7.04 10.45
N GLU A 308 -19.27 -6.67 9.24
CA GLU A 308 -18.58 -7.00 8.00
C GLU A 308 -18.22 -5.71 7.24
N LEU A 309 -16.97 -5.65 6.75
CA LEU A 309 -16.46 -4.48 6.05
C LEU A 309 -16.95 -4.43 4.60
N ASP A 310 -16.85 -5.56 3.89
CA ASP A 310 -17.13 -5.62 2.45
C ASP A 310 -18.56 -6.13 2.16
N PRO A 311 -19.46 -5.25 1.69
CA PRO A 311 -20.80 -5.68 1.30
C PRO A 311 -20.82 -6.75 0.20
N ALA A 312 -19.76 -6.82 -0.64
CA ALA A 312 -19.68 -7.85 -1.69
C ALA A 312 -19.54 -9.26 -1.12
N ILE A 313 -18.95 -9.42 0.09
CA ILE A 313 -18.90 -10.70 0.79
C ILE A 313 -20.31 -11.14 1.18
N LEU A 314 -21.14 -10.22 1.68
CA LEU A 314 -22.54 -10.51 2.03
C LEU A 314 -23.38 -10.84 0.80
N ASP A 315 -23.13 -10.16 -0.33
CA ASP A 315 -23.82 -10.48 -1.58
C ASP A 315 -23.43 -11.86 -2.11
N LEU A 316 -22.15 -12.22 -2.06
CA LEU A 316 -21.68 -13.57 -2.40
C LEU A 316 -22.26 -14.63 -1.45
N ALA A 317 -22.43 -14.28 -0.16
CA ALA A 317 -23.07 -15.18 0.81
C ALA A 317 -24.52 -15.47 0.42
N ARG A 318 -25.29 -14.44 0.05
CA ARG A 318 -26.68 -14.61 -0.42
C ARG A 318 -26.78 -15.51 -1.65
N GLU A 319 -25.87 -15.35 -2.59
CA GLU A 319 -25.90 -16.05 -3.87
C GLU A 319 -25.35 -17.49 -3.79
N HIS A 320 -24.29 -17.68 -3.00
CA HIS A 320 -23.52 -18.92 -3.04
C HIS A 320 -23.52 -19.72 -1.73
N PHE A 321 -23.97 -19.16 -0.60
CA PHE A 321 -24.00 -19.80 0.71
C PHE A 321 -25.40 -19.63 1.35
N PRO A 322 -26.46 -20.12 0.68
CA PRO A 322 -27.85 -19.84 1.10
C PRO A 322 -28.17 -20.39 2.49
N GLY A 323 -27.55 -21.52 2.90
CA GLY A 323 -27.80 -22.13 4.23
C GLY A 323 -27.27 -21.24 5.37
N GLU A 324 -26.02 -20.78 5.26
CA GLU A 324 -25.41 -19.89 6.21
C GLU A 324 -26.09 -18.54 6.23
N TRP A 325 -26.44 -18.00 5.06
CA TRP A 325 -27.13 -16.73 4.94
C TRP A 325 -28.55 -16.77 5.52
N GLN A 326 -29.31 -17.85 5.28
CA GLN A 326 -30.65 -18.03 5.83
C GLN A 326 -30.61 -18.05 7.37
N THR A 327 -29.61 -18.71 7.96
CA THR A 327 -29.41 -18.72 9.42
C THR A 327 -29.17 -17.32 9.98
N ILE A 328 -28.35 -16.52 9.29
CA ILE A 328 -28.07 -15.14 9.70
C ILE A 328 -29.30 -14.25 9.59
N GLN A 329 -30.11 -14.44 8.53
CA GLN A 329 -31.25 -13.59 8.25
C GLN A 329 -32.52 -13.97 9.07
N ALA A 330 -32.70 -15.25 9.37
CA ALA A 330 -33.91 -15.75 10.03
C ALA A 330 -33.89 -15.56 11.56
N ASP A 331 -32.73 -15.52 12.18
CA ASP A 331 -32.63 -15.38 13.65
C ASP A 331 -32.66 -13.92 14.09
N PRO A 332 -33.70 -13.48 14.84
CA PRO A 332 -33.88 -12.09 15.25
C PRO A 332 -32.79 -11.60 16.22
N ARG A 333 -31.98 -12.49 16.79
CA ARG A 333 -30.85 -12.14 17.65
C ARG A 333 -29.67 -11.57 16.84
N VAL A 334 -29.58 -11.84 15.53
CA VAL A 334 -28.47 -11.43 14.68
C VAL A 334 -28.72 -10.06 14.06
N ARG A 335 -27.79 -9.16 14.22
CA ARG A 335 -27.75 -7.84 13.59
C ARG A 335 -26.50 -7.71 12.75
N VAL A 336 -26.66 -7.52 11.44
CA VAL A 336 -25.55 -7.34 10.51
C VAL A 336 -25.27 -5.85 10.32
N HIS A 337 -24.01 -5.45 10.52
CA HIS A 337 -23.54 -4.09 10.35
C HIS A 337 -22.50 -4.04 9.23
N VAL A 338 -22.80 -3.32 8.14
CA VAL A 338 -21.88 -3.13 7.02
C VAL A 338 -21.06 -1.89 7.30
N THR A 339 -19.95 -2.06 7.99
CA THR A 339 -19.06 -0.96 8.39
C THR A 339 -17.69 -1.50 8.80
N ASP A 340 -16.75 -0.58 8.99
CA ASP A 340 -15.45 -0.92 9.55
C ASP A 340 -15.57 -1.35 11.02
N GLY A 341 -14.99 -2.51 11.38
CA GLY A 341 -15.09 -3.09 12.72
C GLY A 341 -14.54 -2.19 13.83
N ARG A 342 -13.41 -1.52 13.59
CA ARG A 342 -12.82 -0.61 14.58
C ARG A 342 -13.64 0.68 14.72
N LEU A 343 -14.19 1.19 13.62
CA LEU A 343 -15.11 2.33 13.65
C LEU A 343 -16.38 1.97 14.42
N PHE A 344 -16.91 0.76 14.22
CA PHE A 344 -18.06 0.27 14.97
C PHE A 344 -17.78 0.24 16.48
N VAL A 345 -16.63 -0.32 16.91
CA VAL A 345 -16.21 -0.33 18.31
C VAL A 345 -16.11 1.09 18.88
N LYS A 346 -15.56 2.06 18.13
CA LYS A 346 -15.47 3.45 18.58
C LYS A 346 -16.82 4.12 18.75
N THR A 347 -17.78 3.86 17.87
CA THR A 347 -19.03 4.63 17.77
C THR A 347 -20.23 3.98 18.43
N THR A 348 -20.22 2.65 18.63
CA THR A 348 -21.34 1.94 19.29
C THR A 348 -21.53 2.41 20.73
N PRO A 349 -22.78 2.65 21.16
CA PRO A 349 -23.07 2.89 22.58
C PRO A 349 -23.16 1.61 23.41
N CYS A 350 -23.20 0.43 22.75
CA CYS A 350 -23.42 -0.86 23.41
C CYS A 350 -22.15 -1.36 24.09
N SER A 351 -22.33 -2.13 25.17
CA SER A 351 -21.30 -2.97 25.78
C SER A 351 -21.58 -4.44 25.50
N PHE A 352 -20.52 -5.26 25.46
CA PHE A 352 -20.54 -6.65 25.07
C PHE A 352 -19.95 -7.56 26.15
N ASP A 353 -20.49 -8.75 26.30
CA ASP A 353 -19.93 -9.76 27.20
C ASP A 353 -18.78 -10.51 26.52
N VAL A 354 -18.87 -10.69 25.20
CA VAL A 354 -17.80 -11.28 24.42
C VAL A 354 -17.59 -10.50 23.14
N VAL A 355 -16.34 -10.16 22.86
CA VAL A 355 -15.90 -9.58 21.58
C VAL A 355 -14.95 -10.55 20.91
N ILE A 356 -15.29 -10.98 19.69
CA ILE A 356 -14.46 -11.89 18.90
C ILE A 356 -13.94 -11.14 17.67
N VAL A 357 -12.61 -11.10 17.53
CA VAL A 357 -11.93 -10.62 16.33
C VAL A 357 -11.59 -11.85 15.48
N ASN A 358 -12.44 -12.14 14.49
CA ASN A 358 -12.28 -13.28 13.59
C ASN A 358 -11.79 -12.80 12.22
N LEU A 359 -10.60 -12.21 12.23
CA LEU A 359 -9.92 -11.65 11.08
C LEU A 359 -8.63 -12.42 10.80
N PRO A 360 -8.09 -12.38 9.56
CA PRO A 360 -6.77 -12.91 9.26
C PRO A 360 -5.67 -12.27 10.11
N ASP A 361 -4.51 -12.91 10.17
CA ASP A 361 -3.30 -12.40 10.83
C ASP A 361 -2.97 -10.96 10.38
N PRO A 362 -2.19 -10.20 11.17
CA PRO A 362 -1.82 -8.82 10.85
C PRO A 362 -0.81 -8.71 9.69
N GLN A 363 -1.13 -9.33 8.57
CA GLN A 363 -0.29 -9.44 7.37
C GLN A 363 -0.15 -8.14 6.56
N ASN A 364 -0.91 -7.12 6.92
CA ASN A 364 -0.86 -5.77 6.34
C ASN A 364 -1.28 -4.73 7.38
N ALA A 365 -1.06 -3.44 7.10
CA ALA A 365 -1.37 -2.36 8.02
C ALA A 365 -2.88 -2.26 8.34
N GLN A 366 -3.74 -2.62 7.38
CA GLN A 366 -5.19 -2.62 7.56
C GLN A 366 -5.63 -3.65 8.62
N LEU A 367 -5.09 -4.85 8.60
CA LEU A 367 -5.38 -5.89 9.58
C LEU A 367 -4.63 -5.63 10.90
N ASN A 368 -3.37 -5.17 10.82
CA ASN A 368 -2.55 -4.91 12.01
C ASN A 368 -3.24 -3.98 13.03
N ARG A 369 -4.07 -3.04 12.59
CA ARG A 369 -4.77 -2.10 13.49
C ARG A 369 -5.79 -2.77 14.43
N PHE A 370 -6.17 -4.03 14.19
CA PHE A 370 -7.00 -4.84 15.09
C PHE A 370 -6.19 -5.61 16.13
N TYR A 371 -4.87 -5.52 16.09
CA TYR A 371 -3.92 -6.20 16.99
C TYR A 371 -3.05 -5.23 17.77
N THR A 372 -3.44 -3.94 17.83
CA THR A 372 -2.68 -2.87 18.51
C THR A 372 -3.17 -2.61 19.92
N ALA A 373 -2.28 -2.12 20.78
CA ALA A 373 -2.63 -1.72 22.15
C ALA A 373 -3.73 -0.65 22.17
N GLU A 374 -3.78 0.22 21.17
CA GLU A 374 -4.82 1.25 21.02
C GLU A 374 -6.19 0.61 20.78
N PHE A 375 -6.28 -0.33 19.84
CA PHE A 375 -7.53 -1.06 19.56
C PHE A 375 -7.98 -1.88 20.78
N PHE A 376 -7.08 -2.56 21.44
CA PHE A 376 -7.40 -3.32 22.65
C PHE A 376 -7.98 -2.42 23.75
N ARG A 377 -7.46 -1.19 23.90
CA ARG A 377 -8.02 -0.19 24.81
C ARG A 377 -9.40 0.33 24.37
N GLU A 378 -9.63 0.44 23.08
CA GLU A 378 -10.95 0.78 22.52
C GLU A 378 -11.98 -0.32 22.82
N VAL A 379 -11.59 -1.60 22.63
CA VAL A 379 -12.43 -2.76 22.96
C VAL A 379 -12.69 -2.87 24.46
N SER A 380 -11.67 -2.68 25.30
CA SER A 380 -11.83 -2.80 26.76
C SER A 380 -12.88 -1.86 27.31
N ARG A 381 -13.07 -0.69 26.70
CA ARG A 381 -14.13 0.27 27.09
C ARG A 381 -15.52 -0.17 26.67
N LYS A 382 -15.64 -1.17 25.81
CA LYS A 382 -16.90 -1.73 25.30
C LYS A 382 -17.21 -3.10 25.87
N LEU A 383 -16.31 -3.68 26.62
CA LEU A 383 -16.56 -4.89 27.40
C LEU A 383 -17.33 -4.56 28.68
N THR A 384 -18.20 -5.49 29.10
CA THR A 384 -18.76 -5.51 30.45
C THR A 384 -17.66 -5.77 31.47
N SER A 385 -17.92 -5.63 32.77
CA SER A 385 -16.93 -5.84 33.85
C SER A 385 -16.31 -7.24 33.84
N ASP A 386 -17.06 -8.23 33.39
CA ASP A 386 -16.72 -9.63 33.25
C ASP A 386 -16.51 -10.04 31.78
N GLY A 387 -16.42 -9.05 30.88
CA GLY A 387 -16.35 -9.27 29.46
C GLY A 387 -15.01 -9.83 28.99
N VAL A 388 -15.05 -10.63 27.93
CA VAL A 388 -13.92 -11.33 27.32
C VAL A 388 -13.66 -10.84 25.91
N LEU A 389 -12.43 -10.47 25.61
CA LEU A 389 -11.93 -10.31 24.24
C LEU A 389 -11.30 -11.62 23.77
N SER A 390 -11.65 -12.08 22.58
CA SER A 390 -11.01 -13.21 21.91
C SER A 390 -10.46 -12.81 20.55
N LEU A 391 -9.28 -13.30 20.23
CA LEU A 391 -8.70 -13.26 18.89
C LEU A 391 -7.89 -14.53 18.64
N GLN A 392 -7.69 -14.86 17.38
CA GLN A 392 -6.96 -16.03 16.96
C GLN A 392 -5.82 -15.65 16.01
N LEU A 393 -4.72 -16.38 16.09
CA LEU A 393 -3.54 -16.20 15.24
C LEU A 393 -3.02 -17.54 14.78
N ARG A 394 -2.51 -17.60 13.56
CA ARG A 394 -1.83 -18.78 13.02
C ARG A 394 -0.67 -19.21 13.92
N SER A 395 -0.55 -20.51 14.12
CA SER A 395 0.49 -21.11 14.90
C SER A 395 0.90 -22.47 14.31
N SER A 396 1.52 -23.31 15.11
CA SER A 396 1.87 -24.69 14.79
C SER A 396 1.73 -25.55 16.05
N GLU A 397 1.18 -26.75 15.89
CA GLU A 397 1.04 -27.68 17.01
C GLU A 397 2.37 -28.26 17.46
N ASP A 398 3.24 -28.60 16.50
CA ASP A 398 4.43 -29.43 16.78
C ASP A 398 5.69 -28.58 16.98
N TYR A 399 5.80 -27.43 16.32
CA TYR A 399 7.02 -26.63 16.38
C TYR A 399 6.75 -25.12 16.29
N ILE A 400 7.09 -24.42 17.35
CA ILE A 400 7.07 -22.97 17.40
C ILE A 400 8.47 -22.45 17.08
N SER A 401 8.62 -21.88 15.87
CA SER A 401 9.86 -21.23 15.46
C SER A 401 10.15 -19.97 16.28
N PRO A 402 11.41 -19.51 16.37
CA PRO A 402 11.72 -18.24 17.03
C PRO A 402 10.92 -17.06 16.49
N GLU A 403 10.73 -16.99 15.16
CA GLU A 403 9.98 -15.93 14.50
C GLU A 403 8.48 -15.97 14.87
N LEU A 404 7.90 -17.18 14.93
CA LEU A 404 6.53 -17.38 15.41
C LEU A 404 6.38 -17.00 16.87
N ALA A 405 7.35 -17.37 17.72
CA ALA A 405 7.35 -17.00 19.13
C ALA A 405 7.43 -15.47 19.33
N GLU A 406 8.26 -14.77 18.55
CA GLU A 406 8.37 -13.30 18.59
C GLU A 406 7.06 -12.64 18.13
N PHE A 407 6.43 -13.16 17.10
CA PHE A 407 5.13 -12.71 16.61
C PHE A 407 4.04 -12.84 17.68
N LEU A 408 3.84 -14.04 18.21
CA LEU A 408 2.84 -14.31 19.24
C LEU A 408 3.10 -13.51 20.52
N ARG A 409 4.37 -13.37 20.94
CA ARG A 409 4.75 -12.55 22.10
C ARG A 409 4.43 -11.09 21.93
N THR A 410 4.63 -10.52 20.72
CA THR A 410 4.31 -9.13 20.41
C THR A 410 2.83 -8.85 20.64
N VAL A 411 1.94 -9.73 20.17
CA VAL A 411 0.50 -9.60 20.36
C VAL A 411 0.12 -9.82 21.82
N GLN A 412 0.68 -10.86 22.49
CA GLN A 412 0.43 -11.12 23.92
C GLN A 412 0.82 -9.92 24.78
N GLN A 413 2.00 -9.33 24.56
CA GLN A 413 2.43 -8.17 25.31
C GLN A 413 1.55 -6.95 25.07
N SER A 414 1.07 -6.75 23.83
CA SER A 414 0.15 -5.67 23.51
C SER A 414 -1.17 -5.82 24.26
N LEU A 415 -1.71 -7.05 24.37
CA LEU A 415 -2.88 -7.36 25.19
C LEU A 415 -2.63 -7.08 26.68
N ARG A 416 -1.48 -7.53 27.23
CA ARG A 416 -1.11 -7.33 28.64
C ARG A 416 -0.90 -5.85 29.04
N THR A 417 -0.74 -4.93 28.09
CA THR A 417 -0.72 -3.49 28.40
C THR A 417 -2.10 -2.94 28.76
N VAL A 418 -3.16 -3.69 28.47
CA VAL A 418 -4.56 -3.25 28.61
C VAL A 418 -5.35 -4.14 29.56
N PHE A 419 -5.16 -5.45 29.46
CA PHE A 419 -5.90 -6.47 30.20
C PHE A 419 -5.08 -7.05 31.33
N ALA A 420 -5.71 -7.26 32.47
CA ALA A 420 -5.07 -7.84 33.65
C ALA A 420 -4.84 -9.35 33.50
N GLU A 421 -5.73 -10.04 32.81
CA GLU A 421 -5.62 -11.46 32.53
C GLU A 421 -5.55 -11.72 31.02
N VAL A 422 -4.54 -12.49 30.57
CA VAL A 422 -4.38 -12.91 29.19
C VAL A 422 -3.99 -14.39 29.19
N ARG A 423 -4.81 -15.21 28.56
CA ARG A 423 -4.64 -16.66 28.47
C ARG A 423 -4.59 -17.09 27.01
N MET A 424 -3.95 -18.22 26.74
CA MET A 424 -3.80 -18.77 25.39
C MET A 424 -4.15 -20.26 25.40
N ILE A 425 -4.83 -20.70 24.33
CA ILE A 425 -5.03 -22.13 24.02
C ILE A 425 -4.19 -22.46 22.78
N PRO A 426 -3.20 -23.38 22.90
CA PRO A 426 -2.34 -23.77 21.79
C PRO A 426 -3.07 -24.61 20.73
N GLY A 427 -2.51 -24.67 19.53
CA GLY A 427 -3.00 -25.46 18.40
C GLY A 427 -2.40 -24.97 17.07
N GLU A 428 -2.89 -25.46 15.93
CA GLU A 428 -2.57 -24.88 14.61
C GLU A 428 -2.97 -23.40 14.55
N THR A 429 -3.99 -23.05 15.33
CA THR A 429 -4.39 -21.68 15.64
C THR A 429 -4.29 -21.48 17.14
N VAL A 430 -3.53 -20.48 17.58
CA VAL A 430 -3.51 -20.05 18.98
C VAL A 430 -4.65 -19.10 19.23
N HIS A 431 -5.51 -19.43 20.19
CA HIS A 431 -6.59 -18.56 20.65
C HIS A 431 -6.10 -17.74 21.84
N PHE A 432 -6.22 -16.43 21.77
CA PHE A 432 -5.96 -15.51 22.86
C PHE A 432 -7.28 -15.06 23.48
N PHE A 433 -7.33 -15.09 24.81
CA PHE A 433 -8.43 -14.57 25.60
C PHE A 433 -7.89 -13.52 26.57
N ALA A 434 -8.60 -12.42 26.68
CA ALA A 434 -8.19 -11.31 27.54
C ALA A 434 -9.39 -10.75 28.32
N ALA A 435 -9.20 -10.52 29.62
CA ALA A 435 -10.19 -9.97 30.51
C ALA A 435 -9.61 -8.79 31.32
N GLN A 436 -10.50 -7.84 31.70
CA GLN A 436 -10.09 -6.62 32.43
C GLN A 436 -9.65 -6.92 33.86
N GLN A 437 -10.17 -7.96 34.47
CA GLN A 437 -9.88 -8.37 35.84
C GLN A 437 -9.37 -9.81 35.86
N ALA A 438 -8.54 -10.13 36.82
CA ALA A 438 -8.08 -11.50 37.02
C ALA A 438 -9.21 -12.40 37.58
N GLY A 439 -9.20 -13.67 37.16
CA GLY A 439 -10.18 -14.67 37.61
C GLY A 439 -11.52 -14.65 36.85
N ILE A 440 -11.62 -13.92 35.72
CA ILE A 440 -12.78 -13.94 34.85
C ILE A 440 -12.74 -15.09 33.87
N LEU A 441 -11.57 -15.37 33.31
CA LEU A 441 -11.37 -16.47 32.37
C LEU A 441 -11.52 -17.82 33.08
N ALA A 442 -12.04 -18.80 32.36
CA ALA A 442 -12.30 -20.14 32.92
C ALA A 442 -11.02 -20.77 33.51
N ASP A 443 -11.12 -21.38 34.70
CA ASP A 443 -9.98 -22.00 35.37
C ASP A 443 -9.65 -23.37 34.74
N GLY A 444 -9.07 -23.32 33.54
CA GLY A 444 -8.59 -24.49 32.81
C GLY A 444 -9.67 -25.29 32.07
N ALA A 445 -9.27 -26.46 31.60
CA ALA A 445 -10.12 -27.33 30.77
C ALA A 445 -11.37 -27.85 31.50
N SER A 446 -11.28 -28.10 32.81
CA SER A 446 -12.39 -28.60 33.62
C SER A 446 -13.59 -27.67 33.65
N GLU A 447 -13.36 -26.38 33.74
CA GLU A 447 -14.43 -25.38 33.77
C GLU A 447 -15.04 -25.18 32.37
N LEU A 448 -14.22 -25.14 31.31
CA LEU A 448 -14.72 -25.10 29.94
C LEU A 448 -15.62 -26.30 29.63
N LEU A 449 -15.22 -27.50 30.08
CA LEU A 449 -16.03 -28.72 29.94
C LEU A 449 -17.31 -28.66 30.74
N ALA A 450 -17.28 -28.14 31.96
CA ALA A 450 -18.48 -27.98 32.80
C ALA A 450 -19.47 -27.03 32.09
N ARG A 451 -19.01 -25.91 31.56
CA ARG A 451 -19.84 -24.96 30.80
C ARG A 451 -20.35 -25.55 29.48
N LEU A 452 -19.51 -26.34 28.76
CA LEU A 452 -19.92 -27.06 27.54
C LEU A 452 -21.12 -27.99 27.81
N ARG A 453 -21.00 -28.83 28.87
CA ARG A 453 -22.02 -29.77 29.29
C ARG A 453 -23.27 -29.06 29.81
N GLN A 454 -23.11 -28.04 30.65
CA GLN A 454 -24.21 -27.27 31.20
C GLN A 454 -25.09 -26.63 30.10
N ARG A 455 -24.45 -26.16 29.01
CA ARG A 455 -25.13 -25.54 27.87
C ARG A 455 -25.63 -26.56 26.85
N ASN A 456 -25.40 -27.84 27.08
CA ASN A 456 -25.78 -28.96 26.20
C ASN A 456 -25.35 -28.71 24.72
N LEU A 457 -24.12 -28.31 24.52
CA LEU A 457 -23.56 -28.01 23.19
C LEU A 457 -23.08 -29.30 22.51
N ALA A 458 -23.75 -29.69 21.42
CA ALA A 458 -23.32 -30.82 20.60
C ALA A 458 -22.26 -30.34 19.58
N THR A 459 -21.01 -30.35 19.95
CA THR A 459 -19.87 -29.91 19.15
C THR A 459 -19.01 -31.11 18.73
N ARG A 460 -18.28 -30.96 17.62
CA ARG A 460 -17.41 -32.02 17.10
C ARG A 460 -15.92 -31.75 17.39
N TYR A 461 -15.50 -30.49 17.21
CA TYR A 461 -14.11 -30.07 17.33
C TYR A 461 -13.82 -29.36 18.66
N VAL A 462 -14.70 -28.49 19.15
CA VAL A 462 -14.58 -27.91 20.49
C VAL A 462 -15.34 -28.84 21.46
N SER A 463 -14.80 -30.02 21.71
CA SER A 463 -15.48 -31.14 22.40
C SER A 463 -14.78 -31.54 23.68
N GLU A 464 -15.41 -32.44 24.42
CA GLU A 464 -14.89 -32.99 25.68
C GLU A 464 -13.56 -33.76 25.52
N TYR A 465 -13.18 -34.12 24.30
CA TYR A 465 -11.92 -34.78 24.00
C TYR A 465 -10.85 -33.75 23.58
N PHE A 466 -11.18 -32.79 22.75
CA PHE A 466 -10.23 -31.83 22.21
C PHE A 466 -9.87 -30.70 23.18
N ILE A 467 -10.81 -30.24 24.02
CA ILE A 467 -10.51 -29.20 25.03
C ILE A 467 -9.40 -29.65 25.97
N PRO A 468 -9.47 -30.83 26.65
CA PRO A 468 -8.37 -31.28 27.51
C PRO A 468 -7.08 -31.53 26.73
N PHE A 469 -7.17 -32.07 25.53
CA PHE A 469 -6.00 -32.34 24.70
C PHE A 469 -5.21 -31.05 24.35
N ARG A 470 -5.93 -30.00 23.94
CA ARG A 470 -5.28 -28.70 23.64
C ARG A 470 -4.73 -28.02 24.88
N MET A 471 -5.39 -28.18 26.01
CA MET A 471 -5.01 -27.54 27.27
C MET A 471 -4.12 -28.42 28.17
N MET A 472 -3.52 -29.49 27.64
CA MET A 472 -2.53 -30.27 28.37
C MET A 472 -1.42 -29.38 28.90
N PRO A 473 -0.96 -29.59 30.19
CA PRO A 473 0.05 -28.74 30.80
C PRO A 473 1.35 -28.63 30.01
N ASP A 474 1.80 -29.74 29.41
CA ASP A 474 3.01 -29.76 28.58
C ASP A 474 2.87 -28.85 27.34
N ARG A 475 1.73 -28.85 26.68
CA ARG A 475 1.45 -27.99 25.49
C ARG A 475 1.36 -26.52 25.87
N THR A 476 0.62 -26.19 26.92
CA THR A 476 0.47 -24.82 27.40
C THR A 476 1.78 -24.25 27.95
N LEU A 477 2.54 -25.05 28.75
CA LEU A 477 3.83 -24.66 29.29
C LEU A 477 4.90 -24.49 28.20
N ASP A 478 4.90 -25.37 27.18
CA ASP A 478 5.82 -25.26 26.04
C ASP A 478 5.58 -23.94 25.28
N LEU A 479 4.33 -23.65 24.92
CA LEU A 479 3.93 -22.41 24.26
C LEU A 479 4.35 -21.18 25.11
N GLU A 480 3.97 -21.15 26.39
CA GLU A 480 4.30 -20.04 27.29
C GLU A 480 5.81 -19.87 27.46
N THR A 481 6.56 -20.97 27.57
CA THR A 481 8.03 -20.92 27.73
C THR A 481 8.69 -20.36 26.47
N LYS A 482 8.31 -20.85 25.29
CA LYS A 482 8.84 -20.35 24.01
C LYS A 482 8.50 -18.88 23.77
N ILE A 483 7.27 -18.46 24.05
CA ILE A 483 6.88 -17.05 23.97
C ILE A 483 7.66 -16.21 24.98
N ARG A 484 7.83 -16.66 26.22
CA ARG A 484 8.56 -15.94 27.27
C ARG A 484 10.05 -15.78 26.95
N THR A 485 10.66 -16.76 26.32
CA THR A 485 12.09 -16.76 25.96
C THR A 485 12.39 -16.09 24.62
N ALA A 486 11.39 -15.71 23.85
CA ALA A 486 11.58 -14.96 22.59
C ALA A 486 12.34 -13.64 22.82
N LEU A 487 13.27 -13.30 21.93
CA LEU A 487 14.23 -12.21 22.14
C LEU A 487 13.63 -10.82 22.03
N ALA A 488 12.72 -10.59 21.09
CA ALA A 488 12.12 -9.28 20.86
C ALA A 488 10.61 -9.34 21.12
N ALA A 489 10.08 -8.32 21.77
CA ALA A 489 8.64 -8.18 21.92
C ALA A 489 8.24 -6.72 22.10
N PRO A 490 8.41 -5.91 21.07
CA PRO A 490 7.89 -4.55 21.09
C PRO A 490 6.35 -4.58 21.15
N ILE A 491 5.78 -3.61 21.84
CA ILE A 491 4.32 -3.43 21.86
C ILE A 491 3.86 -3.02 20.47
N ASN A 492 2.88 -3.75 19.94
CA ASN A 492 2.26 -3.39 18.67
C ASN A 492 1.36 -2.16 18.84
N ARG A 493 1.66 -1.09 18.12
CA ARG A 493 0.94 0.19 18.16
C ARG A 493 0.52 0.62 16.78
N ASP A 494 -0.47 1.50 16.68
CA ASP A 494 -1.00 2.01 15.41
C ASP A 494 0.09 2.63 14.51
N PHE A 495 1.05 3.34 15.09
CA PHE A 495 2.16 3.98 14.38
C PHE A 495 3.52 3.28 14.56
N THR A 496 3.52 2.09 15.16
CA THR A 496 4.69 1.22 15.25
C THR A 496 4.20 -0.22 15.09
N PRO A 497 3.93 -0.64 13.85
CA PRO A 497 3.22 -1.89 13.55
C PRO A 497 4.14 -3.11 13.65
N ALA A 498 4.55 -3.43 14.89
CA ALA A 498 5.51 -4.50 15.17
C ALA A 498 4.97 -5.90 14.81
N ALA A 499 3.69 -6.18 15.08
CA ALA A 499 3.10 -7.48 14.76
C ALA A 499 3.10 -7.74 13.24
N TYR A 500 2.79 -6.72 12.44
CA TYR A 500 2.92 -6.79 10.98
C TYR A 500 4.34 -7.15 10.53
N TYR A 501 5.36 -6.53 11.14
CA TYR A 501 6.74 -6.85 10.79
C TYR A 501 7.10 -8.30 11.08
N PHE A 502 6.74 -8.82 12.25
CA PHE A 502 7.02 -10.21 12.62
C PHE A 502 6.22 -11.22 11.79
N ASP A 503 4.97 -10.91 11.41
CA ASP A 503 4.21 -11.73 10.47
C ASP A 503 4.90 -11.82 9.10
N VAL A 504 5.38 -10.70 8.57
CA VAL A 504 6.14 -10.67 7.31
C VAL A 504 7.46 -11.43 7.43
N ALA A 505 8.17 -11.30 8.54
CA ALA A 505 9.40 -12.03 8.78
C ALA A 505 9.13 -13.55 8.85
N LEU A 506 8.07 -13.95 9.55
CA LEU A 506 7.60 -15.33 9.62
C LEU A 506 7.23 -15.88 8.25
N TRP A 507 6.40 -15.13 7.49
CA TRP A 507 6.03 -15.48 6.11
C TRP A 507 7.25 -15.67 5.22
N SER A 508 8.19 -14.72 5.23
CA SER A 508 9.38 -14.77 4.36
C SER A 508 10.31 -15.93 4.71
N SER A 509 10.38 -16.32 5.99
CA SER A 509 11.23 -17.42 6.48
C SER A 509 10.83 -18.79 5.94
N GLN A 510 9.57 -18.95 5.50
CA GLN A 510 9.05 -20.20 4.94
C GLN A 510 9.63 -20.52 3.56
N PHE A 511 10.11 -19.52 2.83
CA PHE A 511 10.62 -19.71 1.45
C PHE A 511 12.12 -20.00 1.39
N ASN A 512 12.93 -19.27 2.18
CA ASN A 512 14.39 -19.44 2.14
C ASN A 512 15.06 -18.90 3.40
N GLN A 513 16.09 -19.61 3.88
CA GLN A 513 16.90 -19.18 5.02
C GLN A 513 17.60 -17.83 4.80
N ASN A 514 17.88 -17.45 3.54
CA ASN A 514 18.49 -16.16 3.24
C ASN A 514 17.54 -14.99 3.54
N TYR A 515 16.24 -15.12 3.29
CA TYR A 515 15.25 -14.12 3.68
C TYR A 515 15.15 -13.99 5.19
N ARG A 516 15.16 -15.12 5.90
CA ARG A 516 15.22 -15.15 7.35
C ARG A 516 16.44 -14.38 7.89
N ARG A 517 17.63 -14.61 7.32
CA ARG A 517 18.85 -13.89 7.69
C ARG A 517 18.72 -12.40 7.36
N PHE A 518 18.19 -12.06 6.18
CA PHE A 518 18.01 -10.68 5.75
C PHE A 518 17.12 -9.90 6.73
N PHE A 519 15.92 -10.37 7.05
CA PHE A 519 15.03 -9.70 7.98
C PHE A 519 15.62 -9.63 9.40
N ARG A 520 16.30 -10.68 9.85
CA ARG A 520 16.99 -10.67 11.15
C ARG A 520 18.11 -9.64 11.21
N VAL A 521 18.90 -9.48 10.16
CA VAL A 521 19.93 -8.43 10.08
C VAL A 521 19.28 -7.07 10.08
N LEU A 522 18.21 -6.88 9.32
CA LEU A 522 17.47 -5.62 9.28
C LEU A 522 16.91 -5.22 10.66
N SER A 523 16.30 -6.14 11.38
CA SER A 523 15.76 -5.89 12.73
C SER A 523 16.86 -5.65 13.76
N GLY A 524 18.04 -6.22 13.54
CA GLY A 524 19.21 -6.03 14.40
C GLY A 524 19.92 -4.68 14.24
N ILE A 525 19.60 -3.92 13.19
CA ILE A 525 20.20 -2.58 12.99
C ILE A 525 19.52 -1.59 13.94
N PRO A 526 20.22 -1.07 14.95
CA PRO A 526 19.63 -0.08 15.85
C PRO A 526 19.38 1.23 15.10
N PHE A 527 18.42 2.00 15.58
CA PHE A 527 18.03 3.27 14.98
C PHE A 527 19.19 4.25 14.87
N GLU A 528 20.08 4.26 15.85
CA GLU A 528 21.29 5.08 15.93
C GLU A 528 22.26 4.78 14.77
N ALA A 529 22.39 3.51 14.39
CA ALA A 529 23.19 3.11 13.23
C ALA A 529 22.54 3.55 11.90
N ALA A 530 21.21 3.49 11.82
CA ALA A 530 20.47 3.99 10.65
C ALA A 530 20.63 5.51 10.47
N LEU A 531 20.85 6.27 11.56
CA LEU A 531 21.14 7.70 11.51
C LEU A 531 22.53 8.01 10.94
N ALA A 532 23.47 7.06 10.94
CA ALA A 532 24.81 7.27 10.41
C ALA A 532 24.79 7.57 8.90
N ALA A 533 23.91 6.95 8.12
CA ALA A 533 23.81 7.15 6.67
C ALA A 533 23.47 8.61 6.29
N PRO A 534 22.43 9.26 6.86
CA PRO A 534 22.19 10.69 6.68
C PRO A 534 23.35 11.57 7.15
N GLY A 535 23.99 11.24 8.26
CA GLY A 535 25.16 11.95 8.78
C GLY A 535 26.35 11.91 7.80
N ILE A 536 26.64 10.74 7.25
CA ILE A 536 27.67 10.56 6.20
C ILE A 536 27.28 11.35 4.94
N ALA A 537 26.01 11.26 4.50
CA ALA A 537 25.53 12.00 3.35
C ALA A 537 25.68 13.52 3.56
N LEU A 538 25.39 14.03 4.74
CA LEU A 538 25.58 15.44 5.10
C LEU A 538 27.06 15.82 5.09
N ALA A 539 27.95 15.00 5.66
CA ALA A 539 29.39 15.24 5.65
C ALA A 539 29.97 15.27 4.21
N VAL A 540 29.55 14.28 3.37
CA VAL A 540 29.90 14.23 1.95
C VAL A 540 29.38 15.47 1.21
N ALA A 541 28.15 15.91 1.51
CA ALA A 541 27.55 17.10 0.95
C ALA A 541 28.37 18.35 1.25
N VAL A 542 28.83 18.54 2.48
CA VAL A 542 29.65 19.66 2.90
C VAL A 542 31.02 19.65 2.18
N VAL A 543 31.66 18.48 2.06
CA VAL A 543 32.97 18.32 1.38
C VAL A 543 32.80 18.49 -0.13
N ALA A 544 31.80 17.91 -0.76
CA ALA A 544 31.54 18.00 -2.21
C ALA A 544 31.17 19.42 -2.64
N GLY A 545 30.62 20.23 -1.75
CA GLY A 545 30.18 21.60 -2.00
C GLY A 545 31.32 22.57 -2.43
N ARG A 546 32.56 22.13 -2.46
CA ARG A 546 33.73 22.97 -2.81
C ARG A 546 34.16 22.94 -4.29
N LYS A 547 33.50 22.19 -5.21
CA LYS A 547 33.91 22.00 -6.61
C LYS A 547 32.97 22.69 -7.66
N GLN A 548 33.53 22.95 -8.83
CA GLN A 548 32.98 23.78 -9.94
C GLN A 548 31.64 23.30 -10.60
N ARG A 549 31.10 22.09 -10.27
CA ARG A 549 29.83 21.56 -10.76
C ARG A 549 28.69 21.59 -9.71
N ARG A 550 28.80 22.47 -8.73
CA ARG A 550 27.98 22.51 -7.53
C ARG A 550 26.48 22.61 -7.80
N LEU A 551 26.04 23.46 -8.74
CA LEU A 551 24.60 23.71 -9.01
C LEU A 551 23.87 22.50 -9.56
N GLN A 552 24.49 21.78 -10.51
CA GLN A 552 23.88 20.59 -11.10
C GLN A 552 23.81 19.43 -10.10
N ILE A 553 24.88 19.26 -9.28
CA ILE A 553 24.92 18.26 -8.23
C ILE A 553 23.88 18.59 -7.14
N ALA A 554 23.80 19.86 -6.72
CA ALA A 554 22.81 20.30 -5.74
C ALA A 554 21.37 20.09 -6.24
N ALA A 555 21.06 20.54 -7.47
CA ALA A 555 19.74 20.33 -8.05
C ALA A 555 19.39 18.85 -8.20
N GLY A 556 20.29 18.03 -8.73
CA GLY A 556 20.08 16.59 -8.90
C GLY A 556 19.90 15.84 -7.57
N SER A 557 20.69 16.21 -6.53
CA SER A 557 20.55 15.60 -5.19
C SER A 557 19.27 16.04 -4.49
N CYS A 558 18.85 17.30 -4.65
CA CYS A 558 17.56 17.78 -4.15
C CYS A 558 16.42 17.00 -4.79
N THR A 559 16.43 16.84 -6.13
CA THR A 559 15.38 16.10 -6.84
C THR A 559 15.33 14.62 -6.42
N ALA A 560 16.48 13.94 -6.32
CA ALA A 560 16.52 12.54 -5.88
C ALA A 560 16.01 12.39 -4.43
N SER A 561 16.41 13.30 -3.55
CA SER A 561 15.94 13.31 -2.16
C SER A 561 14.46 13.70 -2.04
N ALA A 562 13.98 14.60 -2.90
CA ALA A 562 12.56 14.93 -2.94
C ALA A 562 11.74 13.74 -3.38
N GLY A 563 12.11 13.03 -4.45
CA GLY A 563 11.45 11.80 -4.87
C GLY A 563 11.39 10.75 -3.74
N PHE A 564 12.53 10.53 -3.06
CA PHE A 564 12.60 9.67 -1.88
C PHE A 564 11.60 10.10 -0.78
N THR A 565 11.56 11.39 -0.46
CA THR A 565 10.70 11.91 0.62
C THR A 565 9.24 11.92 0.22
N MET A 566 8.92 12.24 -1.04
CA MET A 566 7.53 12.30 -1.53
C MET A 566 6.85 10.93 -1.49
N ILE A 567 7.54 9.86 -1.94
CA ILE A 567 6.98 8.51 -1.83
C ILE A 567 6.81 8.08 -0.37
N GLY A 568 7.74 8.47 0.51
CA GLY A 568 7.63 8.21 1.93
C GLY A 568 6.46 8.96 2.58
N LEU A 569 6.22 10.23 2.22
CA LEU A 569 5.06 11.00 2.67
C LEU A 569 3.75 10.38 2.19
N GLU A 570 3.69 9.92 0.94
CA GLU A 570 2.54 9.25 0.37
C GLU A 570 2.24 7.94 1.13
N MET A 571 3.27 7.13 1.41
CA MET A 571 3.11 5.90 2.19
C MET A 571 2.67 6.18 3.63
N LEU A 572 3.27 7.15 4.31
CA LEU A 572 2.88 7.55 5.66
C LEU A 572 1.44 8.07 5.71
N LEU A 573 1.03 8.85 4.69
CA LEU A 573 -0.35 9.34 4.56
C LEU A 573 -1.34 8.18 4.37
N LEU A 574 -1.06 7.26 3.46
CA LEU A 574 -1.93 6.13 3.17
C LEU A 574 -2.05 5.18 4.36
N LEU A 575 -0.92 4.75 4.92
CA LEU A 575 -0.89 3.85 6.07
C LEU A 575 -1.45 4.53 7.34
N GLY A 576 -1.13 5.80 7.55
CA GLY A 576 -1.67 6.57 8.67
C GLY A 576 -3.18 6.77 8.56
N PHE A 577 -3.68 7.06 7.37
CA PHE A 577 -5.13 7.14 7.12
C PHE A 577 -5.81 5.80 7.39
N GLN A 578 -5.25 4.69 6.89
CA GLN A 578 -5.76 3.34 7.14
C GLN A 578 -5.78 2.98 8.64
N SER A 579 -4.72 3.34 9.37
CA SER A 579 -4.63 3.06 10.81
C SER A 579 -5.69 3.80 11.62
N VAL A 580 -6.01 5.05 11.25
CA VAL A 580 -6.96 5.90 12.01
C VAL A 580 -8.41 5.65 11.60
N TYR A 581 -8.70 5.61 10.29
CA TYR A 581 -10.07 5.59 9.74
C TYR A 581 -10.50 4.27 9.17
N GLY A 582 -9.58 3.35 8.95
CA GLY A 582 -9.83 2.12 8.26
C GLY A 582 -9.76 2.23 6.75
N TYR A 583 -10.15 1.15 6.10
CA TYR A 583 -10.07 1.06 4.65
C TYR A 583 -11.34 1.61 4.00
N VAL A 584 -11.25 2.84 3.53
CA VAL A 584 -12.29 3.43 2.67
C VAL A 584 -11.63 3.76 1.33
N TYR A 585 -11.70 2.82 0.41
CA TYR A 585 -11.02 2.88 -0.90
C TYR A 585 -11.23 4.21 -1.64
N GLN A 586 -12.46 4.76 -1.58
CA GLN A 586 -12.76 6.05 -2.20
C GLN A 586 -11.94 7.20 -1.59
N GLN A 587 -11.75 7.17 -0.27
CA GLN A 587 -10.99 8.21 0.43
C GLN A 587 -9.49 8.07 0.16
N LEU A 588 -8.99 6.84 0.02
CA LEU A 588 -7.61 6.61 -0.41
C LEU A 588 -7.37 7.12 -1.84
N ALA A 589 -8.30 6.85 -2.75
CA ALA A 589 -8.23 7.39 -4.11
C ALA A 589 -8.24 8.92 -4.13
N LEU A 590 -9.02 9.56 -3.24
CA LEU A 590 -9.03 11.02 -3.08
C LEU A 590 -7.70 11.54 -2.51
N VAL A 591 -7.08 10.84 -1.57
CA VAL A 591 -5.76 11.19 -1.02
C VAL A 591 -4.70 11.16 -2.12
N ILE A 592 -4.64 10.08 -2.91
CA ILE A 592 -3.70 9.95 -4.04
C ILE A 592 -3.97 11.02 -5.10
N ALA A 593 -5.22 11.20 -5.51
CA ALA A 593 -5.58 12.23 -6.48
C ALA A 593 -5.29 13.65 -5.97
N GLY A 594 -5.48 13.90 -4.68
CA GLY A 594 -5.13 15.14 -4.00
C GLY A 594 -3.63 15.41 -4.02
N PHE A 595 -2.82 14.39 -3.75
CA PHE A 595 -1.36 14.47 -3.86
C PHE A 595 -0.92 14.85 -5.27
N MET A 596 -1.46 14.19 -6.30
CA MET A 596 -1.16 14.49 -7.70
C MET A 596 -1.65 15.88 -8.13
N ALA A 597 -2.82 16.33 -7.64
CA ALA A 597 -3.30 17.69 -7.84
C ALA A 597 -2.38 18.73 -7.18
N GLY A 598 -1.88 18.40 -5.99
CA GLY A 598 -0.85 19.18 -5.30
C GLY A 598 0.43 19.33 -6.12
N LEU A 599 0.96 18.22 -6.68
CA LEU A 599 2.12 18.24 -7.58
C LEU A 599 1.91 19.21 -8.76
N ALA A 600 0.73 19.17 -9.36
CA ALA A 600 0.38 20.08 -10.44
C ALA A 600 0.35 21.55 -9.98
N ALA A 601 -0.32 21.83 -8.87
CA ALA A 601 -0.43 23.18 -8.29
C ALA A 601 0.95 23.74 -7.91
N GLY A 602 1.80 22.94 -7.26
CA GLY A 602 3.16 23.33 -6.88
C GLY A 602 4.04 23.64 -8.09
N SER A 603 3.99 22.77 -9.10
CA SER A 603 4.70 23.00 -10.36
C SER A 603 4.23 24.27 -11.09
N TRP A 604 2.95 24.58 -11.02
CA TRP A 604 2.39 25.83 -11.59
C TRP A 604 2.84 27.06 -10.81
N LEU A 605 2.80 27.03 -9.47
CA LEU A 605 3.20 28.15 -8.59
C LEU A 605 4.68 28.52 -8.71
N ALA A 606 5.55 27.57 -9.05
CA ALA A 606 6.98 27.80 -9.21
C ALA A 606 7.34 28.57 -10.50
N THR A 607 6.36 28.93 -11.34
CA THR A 607 6.62 29.69 -12.58
C THR A 607 6.93 31.18 -12.30
N GLY A 608 7.93 31.76 -12.97
CA GLY A 608 8.03 33.22 -13.13
C GLY A 608 8.99 33.99 -12.21
N ARG A 609 10.03 33.35 -11.58
CA ARG A 609 10.99 34.05 -10.70
C ARG A 609 12.40 34.15 -11.31
N GLY A 610 13.11 35.28 -11.09
CA GLY A 610 14.42 35.61 -11.68
C GLY A 610 15.60 34.75 -11.17
N SER A 611 16.75 34.75 -11.89
CA SER A 611 17.84 33.76 -11.75
C SER A 611 18.55 33.72 -10.38
N LEU A 612 18.85 34.83 -9.75
CA LEU A 612 19.53 34.91 -8.44
C LEU A 612 18.67 34.41 -7.26
N ARG A 613 17.33 34.44 -7.43
CA ARG A 613 16.39 33.91 -6.43
C ARG A 613 16.18 32.38 -6.53
N ARG A 614 16.59 31.74 -7.63
CA ARG A 614 16.30 30.34 -7.94
C ARG A 614 17.01 29.36 -7.02
N THR A 615 18.31 29.53 -6.76
CA THR A 615 19.11 28.68 -5.87
C THR A 615 18.66 28.79 -4.41
N ARG A 616 18.41 30.03 -3.96
CA ARG A 616 17.85 30.27 -2.62
C ARG A 616 16.45 29.67 -2.47
N GLN A 617 15.63 29.79 -3.49
CA GLN A 617 14.31 29.18 -3.51
C GLN A 617 14.39 27.67 -3.42
N LEU A 618 15.30 27.00 -4.17
CA LEU A 618 15.52 25.56 -4.08
C LEU A 618 15.96 25.14 -2.67
N ALA A 619 16.91 25.86 -2.06
CA ALA A 619 17.35 25.57 -0.69
C ALA A 619 16.21 25.67 0.34
N ILE A 620 15.39 26.73 0.27
CA ILE A 620 14.24 26.93 1.16
C ILE A 620 13.23 25.81 0.95
N THR A 621 12.90 25.47 -0.31
CA THR A 621 11.94 24.41 -0.60
C THR A 621 12.41 23.07 -0.07
N GLN A 622 13.72 22.77 -0.21
CA GLN A 622 14.30 21.52 0.28
C GLN A 622 14.24 21.43 1.82
N VAL A 623 14.41 22.55 2.53
CA VAL A 623 14.20 22.61 4.00
C VAL A 623 12.73 22.31 4.34
N LEU A 624 11.77 22.86 3.57
CA LEU A 624 10.34 22.55 3.77
C LEU A 624 10.03 21.08 3.48
N VAL A 625 10.63 20.50 2.44
CA VAL A 625 10.55 19.06 2.14
C VAL A 625 11.10 18.23 3.31
N ALA A 626 12.21 18.65 3.90
CA ALA A 626 12.77 17.97 5.09
C ALA A 626 11.88 18.10 6.34
N ALA A 627 11.15 19.20 6.51
CA ALA A 627 10.23 19.39 7.65
C ALA A 627 8.88 18.65 7.50
N ALA A 628 8.43 18.43 6.26
CA ALA A 628 7.11 17.87 5.97
C ALA A 628 6.81 16.52 6.64
N PRO A 629 7.73 15.53 6.69
CA PRO A 629 7.47 14.25 7.36
C PRO A 629 7.15 14.39 8.85
N LEU A 630 7.84 15.26 9.56
CA LEU A 630 7.61 15.50 10.99
C LEU A 630 6.27 16.17 11.25
N LEU A 631 5.91 17.15 10.41
CA LEU A 631 4.60 17.81 10.49
C LEU A 631 3.46 16.83 10.21
N LEU A 632 3.65 15.94 9.24
CA LEU A 632 2.68 14.90 8.93
C LEU A 632 2.48 13.94 10.11
N VAL A 633 3.56 13.45 10.74
CA VAL A 633 3.45 12.53 11.88
C VAL A 633 2.80 13.22 13.09
N ALA A 634 3.08 14.50 13.32
CA ALA A 634 2.40 15.27 14.35
C ALA A 634 0.89 15.38 14.09
N LEU A 635 0.48 15.60 12.83
CA LEU A 635 -0.92 15.58 12.41
C LEU A 635 -1.58 14.21 12.66
N LEU A 636 -0.88 13.12 12.30
CA LEU A 636 -1.35 11.74 12.48
C LEU A 636 -1.58 11.42 13.96
N GLN A 637 -0.65 11.79 14.83
CA GLN A 637 -0.77 11.59 16.27
C GLN A 637 -1.93 12.37 16.87
N GLY A 638 -2.14 13.61 16.42
CA GLY A 638 -3.30 14.41 16.80
C GLY A 638 -4.63 13.80 16.34
N ALA A 639 -4.67 13.30 15.09
CA ALA A 639 -5.86 12.66 14.54
C ALA A 639 -6.25 11.36 15.26
N ALA A 640 -5.27 10.59 15.73
CA ALA A 640 -5.51 9.34 16.47
C ALA A 640 -6.19 9.57 17.83
N GLN A 641 -6.02 10.76 18.41
CA GLN A 641 -6.64 11.14 19.68
C GLN A 641 -8.07 11.69 19.53
N ALA A 642 -8.54 11.91 18.30
CA ALA A 642 -9.86 12.44 18.02
C ALA A 642 -10.96 11.44 18.40
N GLY A 643 -11.76 11.75 19.42
CA GLY A 643 -12.81 10.88 19.96
C GLY A 643 -14.24 11.29 19.60
N SER A 644 -14.46 12.47 19.01
CA SER A 644 -15.80 12.96 18.65
C SER A 644 -16.03 12.92 17.14
N THR A 645 -17.29 12.74 16.72
CA THR A 645 -17.69 12.70 15.31
C THR A 645 -17.24 13.95 14.52
N PRO A 646 -17.39 15.19 15.05
CA PRO A 646 -16.92 16.39 14.35
C PRO A 646 -15.38 16.44 14.27
N ALA A 647 -14.66 15.99 15.31
CA ALA A 647 -13.21 15.93 15.28
C ALA A 647 -12.71 14.91 14.23
N LEU A 648 -13.35 13.76 14.10
CA LEU A 648 -13.06 12.78 13.05
C LEU A 648 -13.29 13.35 11.66
N ALA A 649 -14.37 14.10 11.42
CA ALA A 649 -14.63 14.76 10.14
C ALA A 649 -13.58 15.84 9.82
N ALA A 650 -13.20 16.65 10.80
CA ALA A 650 -12.14 17.65 10.65
C ALA A 650 -10.78 17.01 10.33
N CYS A 651 -10.45 15.91 10.99
CA CYS A 651 -9.22 15.18 10.70
C CYS A 651 -9.21 14.57 9.29
N ARG A 652 -10.35 14.05 8.78
CA ARG A 652 -10.46 13.58 7.37
C ARG A 652 -10.13 14.69 6.39
N ALA A 653 -10.68 15.88 6.59
CA ALA A 653 -10.36 17.05 5.77
C ALA A 653 -8.88 17.43 5.87
N ALA A 654 -8.30 17.38 7.08
CA ALA A 654 -6.89 17.66 7.30
C ALA A 654 -5.95 16.67 6.58
N PHE A 655 -6.31 15.40 6.46
CA PHE A 655 -5.55 14.42 5.67
C PHE A 655 -5.54 14.77 4.18
N LEU A 656 -6.68 15.14 3.62
CA LEU A 656 -6.76 15.55 2.23
C LEU A 656 -5.94 16.82 1.98
N VAL A 657 -6.02 17.80 2.87
CA VAL A 657 -5.20 19.03 2.80
C VAL A 657 -3.72 18.70 2.91
N ALA A 658 -3.33 17.84 3.86
CA ALA A 658 -1.94 17.40 4.01
C ALA A 658 -1.42 16.69 2.76
N SER A 659 -2.24 15.87 2.10
CA SER A 659 -1.92 15.23 0.83
C SER A 659 -1.65 16.25 -0.27
N VAL A 660 -2.55 17.22 -0.46
CA VAL A 660 -2.39 18.29 -1.46
C VAL A 660 -1.15 19.13 -1.16
N LEU A 661 -0.91 19.51 0.09
CA LEU A 661 0.27 20.29 0.49
C LEU A 661 1.57 19.53 0.28
N SER A 662 1.60 18.24 0.60
CA SER A 662 2.77 17.39 0.36
C SER A 662 3.09 17.30 -1.14
N GLY A 663 2.08 17.04 -1.97
CA GLY A 663 2.24 17.08 -3.43
C GLY A 663 2.70 18.45 -3.93
N MET A 664 2.14 19.55 -3.40
CA MET A 664 2.50 20.90 -3.79
C MET A 664 3.98 21.21 -3.52
N LEU A 665 4.53 20.74 -2.40
CA LEU A 665 5.96 20.84 -2.10
C LEU A 665 6.81 20.10 -3.13
N GLY A 666 6.45 18.86 -3.48
CA GLY A 666 7.17 18.06 -4.48
C GLY A 666 7.15 18.69 -5.88
N GLY A 667 5.97 19.15 -6.33
CA GLY A 667 5.83 19.81 -7.63
C GLY A 667 6.59 21.14 -7.73
N PHE A 668 6.57 21.92 -6.66
CA PHE A 668 7.31 23.17 -6.56
C PHE A 668 8.83 22.92 -6.54
N GLU A 669 9.27 21.89 -5.82
CA GLU A 669 10.67 21.50 -5.72
C GLU A 669 11.20 21.03 -7.07
N PHE A 670 10.55 20.07 -7.73
CA PHE A 670 10.97 19.55 -9.04
C PHE A 670 11.17 20.69 -10.06
N ARG A 671 10.28 21.65 -10.09
CA ARG A 671 10.39 22.78 -11.01
C ARG A 671 11.50 23.75 -10.61
N SER A 672 11.68 24.00 -9.32
CA SER A 672 12.78 24.83 -8.81
C SER A 672 14.14 24.20 -9.10
N ALA A 673 14.25 22.87 -8.90
CA ALA A 673 15.44 22.11 -9.24
C ALA A 673 15.71 22.10 -10.75
N SER A 674 14.67 21.95 -11.59
CA SER A 674 14.79 22.06 -13.05
C SER A 674 15.37 23.42 -13.47
N ALA A 675 14.89 24.50 -12.86
CA ALA A 675 15.38 25.85 -13.15
C ALA A 675 16.86 26.04 -12.86
N VAL A 676 17.37 25.43 -11.78
CA VAL A 676 18.80 25.46 -11.39
C VAL A 676 19.62 24.48 -12.24
N PHE A 677 19.10 23.27 -12.50
CA PHE A 677 19.80 22.23 -13.25
C PHE A 677 20.12 22.63 -14.69
N PHE A 678 19.19 23.34 -15.35
CA PHE A 678 19.34 23.79 -16.74
C PHE A 678 19.95 25.18 -16.86
N GLN A 679 20.35 25.83 -15.77
CA GLN A 679 20.99 27.16 -15.80
C GLN A 679 22.31 27.11 -16.61
N GLY A 680 22.45 28.00 -17.60
CA GLY A 680 23.63 28.07 -18.47
C GLY A 680 23.71 27.03 -19.60
N ALA A 681 22.65 26.22 -19.82
CA ALA A 681 22.63 25.28 -20.92
C ALA A 681 22.14 25.97 -22.22
N GLU A 682 23.05 26.36 -23.09
CA GLU A 682 22.74 27.03 -24.38
C GLU A 682 22.08 26.07 -25.41
N ARG A 683 22.26 24.77 -25.29
CA ARG A 683 21.65 23.74 -26.18
C ARG A 683 20.84 22.74 -25.42
N LEU A 684 19.66 22.44 -25.96
CA LEU A 684 18.77 21.35 -25.56
C LEU A 684 19.45 19.99 -25.77
N GLU A 685 20.24 19.55 -24.82
CA GLU A 685 20.70 18.15 -24.78
C GLU A 685 19.53 17.29 -24.24
N GLY A 686 18.91 16.52 -25.11
CA GLY A 686 17.80 15.60 -24.74
C GLY A 686 18.16 14.66 -23.60
N ARG A 687 19.46 14.32 -23.45
CA ARG A 687 19.99 13.52 -22.36
C ARG A 687 19.76 14.18 -21.00
N ARG A 688 19.92 15.48 -20.87
CA ARG A 688 19.76 16.20 -19.60
C ARG A 688 18.30 16.28 -19.16
N LEU A 689 17.36 16.38 -20.10
CA LEU A 689 15.91 16.39 -19.81
C LEU A 689 15.44 15.11 -19.13
N GLY A 690 15.88 13.95 -19.63
CA GLY A 690 15.55 12.66 -19.03
C GLY A 690 16.27 12.38 -17.70
N THR A 691 17.48 12.96 -17.50
CA THR A 691 18.28 12.67 -16.30
C THR A 691 17.64 13.19 -15.02
N LEU A 692 17.09 14.40 -15.01
CA LEU A 692 16.51 14.98 -13.81
C LEU A 692 15.26 14.20 -13.35
N TYR A 693 14.38 13.86 -14.29
CA TYR A 693 13.21 13.04 -14.00
C TYR A 693 13.59 11.60 -13.58
N ALA A 694 14.63 11.03 -14.18
CA ALA A 694 15.16 9.73 -13.78
C ALA A 694 15.73 9.75 -12.35
N LEU A 695 16.34 10.86 -11.90
CA LEU A 695 16.83 11.02 -10.52
C LEU A 695 15.69 11.09 -9.52
N ASP A 696 14.60 11.79 -9.84
CA ASP A 696 13.38 11.84 -9.04
C ASP A 696 12.80 10.42 -8.83
N LEU A 697 12.61 9.71 -9.93
CA LEU A 697 12.09 8.34 -9.92
C LEU A 697 13.05 7.34 -9.24
N ALA A 698 14.35 7.52 -9.38
CA ALA A 698 15.34 6.67 -8.71
C ALA A 698 15.30 6.87 -7.19
N GLY A 699 15.18 8.12 -6.73
CA GLY A 699 14.97 8.42 -5.31
C GLY A 699 13.68 7.80 -4.80
N SER A 700 12.58 7.95 -5.54
CA SER A 700 11.30 7.34 -5.21
C SER A 700 11.36 5.81 -5.19
N CYS A 701 12.10 5.18 -6.12
CA CYS A 701 12.29 3.73 -6.14
C CYS A 701 13.00 3.22 -4.90
N VAL A 702 14.11 3.86 -4.50
CA VAL A 702 14.83 3.53 -3.26
C VAL A 702 13.92 3.72 -2.04
N GLY A 703 13.17 4.82 -2.01
CA GLY A 703 12.21 5.10 -0.96
C GLY A 703 11.13 4.01 -0.86
N ALA A 704 10.52 3.62 -1.98
CA ALA A 704 9.47 2.60 -2.00
C ALA A 704 9.95 1.28 -1.38
N VAL A 705 11.17 0.84 -1.69
CA VAL A 705 11.75 -0.37 -1.08
C VAL A 705 12.02 -0.17 0.40
N LEU A 706 12.74 0.89 0.79
CA LEU A 706 13.17 1.07 2.18
C LEU A 706 11.99 1.33 3.13
N PHE A 707 10.98 2.08 2.71
CA PHE A 707 9.82 2.35 3.55
C PHE A 707 8.94 1.13 3.74
N SER A 708 8.70 0.34 2.69
CA SER A 708 7.87 -0.85 2.77
C SER A 708 8.53 -2.01 3.51
N THR A 709 9.86 -2.18 3.36
CA THR A 709 10.55 -3.37 3.90
C THR A 709 11.22 -3.14 5.25
N TRP A 710 11.60 -1.91 5.57
CA TRP A 710 12.48 -1.65 6.70
C TRP A 710 12.01 -0.50 7.60
N PHE A 711 11.92 0.74 7.08
CA PHE A 711 11.78 1.92 7.93
C PHE A 711 10.45 1.95 8.67
N ILE A 712 9.33 1.82 7.96
CA ILE A 712 8.00 1.88 8.60
C ILE A 712 7.74 0.66 9.48
N PRO A 713 8.00 -0.59 9.02
CA PRO A 713 7.70 -1.78 9.82
C PRO A 713 8.55 -1.89 11.11
N ILE A 714 9.82 -1.47 11.07
CA ILE A 714 10.75 -1.64 12.20
C ILE A 714 10.79 -0.40 13.10
N PHE A 715 10.96 0.78 12.51
CA PHE A 715 11.15 2.00 13.29
C PHE A 715 9.85 2.72 13.60
N GLY A 716 8.77 2.40 12.89
CA GLY A 716 7.50 3.11 13.00
C GLY A 716 7.55 4.49 12.37
N PHE A 717 6.43 5.21 12.44
CA PHE A 717 6.23 6.44 11.69
C PHE A 717 7.14 7.59 12.14
N LEU A 718 7.29 7.81 13.45
CA LEU A 718 8.07 8.94 13.97
C LEU A 718 9.55 8.83 13.62
N LYS A 719 10.16 7.68 13.89
CA LYS A 719 11.58 7.47 13.58
C LYS A 719 11.83 7.47 12.08
N THR A 720 10.89 6.93 11.28
CA THR A 720 10.95 7.02 9.82
C THR A 720 10.90 8.46 9.35
N ALA A 721 9.99 9.29 9.89
CA ALA A 721 9.93 10.71 9.56
C ALA A 721 11.21 11.47 9.91
N LEU A 722 11.83 11.14 11.05
CA LEU A 722 13.14 11.70 11.45
C LEU A 722 14.25 11.33 10.44
N LEU A 723 14.32 10.06 10.01
CA LEU A 723 15.26 9.62 8.98
C LEU A 723 15.05 10.36 7.66
N MET A 724 13.80 10.46 7.20
CA MET A 724 13.44 11.20 5.98
C MET A 724 13.88 12.67 6.06
N SER A 725 13.61 13.32 7.18
CA SER A 725 14.00 14.71 7.41
C SER A 725 15.50 14.89 7.35
N LEU A 726 16.27 14.02 8.00
CA LEU A 726 17.73 14.08 8.02
C LEU A 726 18.35 13.78 6.64
N ILE A 727 17.81 12.80 5.92
CA ILE A 727 18.24 12.50 4.53
C ILE A 727 18.01 13.71 3.64
N SER A 728 16.88 14.41 3.78
CA SER A 728 16.54 15.58 2.98
C SER A 728 17.32 16.84 3.37
N MET A 729 17.87 16.91 4.57
CA MET A 729 18.70 18.04 5.01
C MET A 729 20.06 18.10 4.29
N ALA A 730 20.64 16.97 3.91
CA ALA A 730 21.94 16.96 3.22
C ALA A 730 21.92 17.73 1.87
N PRO A 731 20.95 17.48 0.97
CA PRO A 731 20.78 18.29 -0.23
C PRO A 731 20.42 19.76 0.04
N ALA A 732 19.68 20.06 1.12
CA ALA A 732 19.38 21.43 1.51
C ALA A 732 20.64 22.23 1.83
N VAL A 733 21.59 21.61 2.57
CA VAL A 733 22.90 22.20 2.86
C VAL A 733 23.71 22.41 1.57
N LEU A 734 23.72 21.42 0.66
CA LEU A 734 24.37 21.57 -0.64
C LEU A 734 23.81 22.75 -1.46
N ALA A 735 22.50 22.88 -1.49
CA ALA A 735 21.82 23.95 -2.23
C ALA A 735 22.11 25.34 -1.61
N SER A 736 22.18 25.44 -0.27
CA SER A 736 22.54 26.69 0.41
C SER A 736 23.99 27.12 0.14
N LEU A 737 24.94 26.17 0.22
CA LEU A 737 26.35 26.43 -0.10
C LEU A 737 26.58 26.83 -1.57
N ALA A 738 25.78 26.23 -2.48
CA ALA A 738 25.82 26.61 -3.90
C ALA A 738 25.24 28.02 -4.11
N SER A 739 24.21 28.42 -3.37
CA SER A 739 23.59 29.74 -3.42
C SER A 739 24.52 30.86 -2.96
N GLU A 740 25.30 30.62 -1.89
CA GLU A 740 26.30 31.58 -1.38
C GLU A 740 27.44 31.82 -2.40
N ALA A 741 27.89 30.75 -3.05
CA ALA A 741 28.96 30.83 -4.05
C ALA A 741 28.52 31.65 -5.29
N ASP A 742 27.23 31.49 -5.73
CA ASP A 742 26.69 32.30 -6.84
C ASP A 742 26.57 33.78 -6.45
N SER A 743 26.16 34.08 -5.23
CA SER A 743 26.04 35.44 -4.73
C SER A 743 27.40 36.13 -4.63
N ALA A 744 28.44 35.41 -4.21
CA ALA A 744 29.81 35.91 -4.15
C ALA A 744 30.40 36.16 -5.55
N ALA A 745 30.13 35.27 -6.52
CA ALA A 745 30.59 35.46 -7.91
C ALA A 745 29.90 36.64 -8.61
N ALA A 746 28.64 36.91 -8.29
CA ALA A 746 27.89 38.06 -8.81
C ALA A 746 28.30 39.41 -8.19
N ALA A 747 28.94 39.39 -7.00
CA ALA A 747 29.42 40.60 -6.31
C ALA A 747 30.80 41.06 -6.76
N ILE A 748 31.53 40.27 -7.58
CA ILE A 748 32.82 40.69 -8.18
C ILE A 748 32.47 41.52 -9.42
N PRO A 749 32.78 42.85 -9.42
CA PRO A 749 32.55 43.68 -10.61
C PRO A 749 33.37 43.14 -11.78
N PRO A 750 32.87 43.21 -13.03
CA PRO A 750 33.64 42.81 -14.20
C PRO A 750 34.91 43.58 -14.22
N ALA A 751 36.06 42.86 -14.27
CA ALA A 751 37.36 43.47 -14.38
C ALA A 751 37.34 44.46 -15.56
N THR A 752 37.43 45.75 -15.25
CA THR A 752 37.52 46.84 -16.22
C THR A 752 38.61 46.45 -17.21
N ALA A 753 38.22 46.26 -18.46
CA ALA A 753 39.17 46.03 -19.55
C ALA A 753 40.19 47.17 -19.54
N LEU A 754 41.40 46.86 -19.10
CA LEU A 754 42.55 47.74 -19.25
C LEU A 754 42.66 48.06 -20.76
N GLN A 755 42.19 49.23 -21.15
CA GLN A 755 42.48 49.84 -22.46
C GLN A 755 44.02 49.89 -22.58
N ARG A 756 44.58 49.06 -23.47
CA ARG A 756 45.95 49.22 -23.92
C ARG A 756 45.98 50.56 -24.69
N PRO A 757 46.93 51.49 -24.38
CA PRO A 757 47.17 52.63 -25.23
C PRO A 757 47.65 52.16 -26.60
N ALA A 758 47.05 52.65 -27.67
CA ALA A 758 47.50 52.43 -29.03
C ALA A 758 48.89 53.12 -29.23
N PRO A 759 49.74 52.57 -30.14
CA PRO A 759 51.06 53.09 -30.42
C PRO A 759 51.02 54.45 -31.04
#